data_52e72e1a4513a53362368df68e659cbe
#
_entry.id   52e72e1a4513a53362368df68e659cbe
#
_cell.length_a   1.000
_cell.length_b   1.000
_cell.length_c   1.000
_cell.angle_alpha   90.00
_cell.angle_beta   90.00
_cell.angle_gamma   90.00
#
_symmetry.space_group_name_H-M   'P 1'
#
loop_
_entity.id
_entity.type
_entity.pdbx_description
1 polymer ?
#
loop_
_entity_poly.entity_id
_entity_poly.type
_entity_poly.pdbx_seq_one_letter_code
_entity_poly.pdbx_strand_id
1 'polypeptide(L)'
;MTDGPVPEQAPDSGGDSRRDPGGDSVRDFGRDFGRDSVQGRAGGPARDAVPVAPRARDGGGSGEPAAGTGAGVGAGAGANADVDPDADLTDLAEIATEADRVPHARVKEQRERTDGTPNADPGTTPAETAGGTADDAWDDGLIARRSTEATAKPAVPVSETRGPGAPTPVPLAYEGPLRSRLDALRELVGLSRTRLDSHTLAEAGRVLDEAAARRRLSGQHTVVAIAGATGSGKSQLFNALAGVAISETGVRRPTTAAPIACSWSDGSAALIDRLGIPGRLRRRPVHNPEADAALRGLILIDLPDHDSAAVQHREHVDRILKLVDAVIWVVDPEKYADAVLHERYLRPMAGHAEVMFIVLNQTDRLPGEATDQVLDDLRRLLDDDGVALGEYGDPGATVLALSALTGDGVGELREALGQFVSERGAAARRVAADVDAAAARLRPVYATGRRAGLTEEAREEFAARLADAVGATAAGDAAERAWRRNANRACGTPWLRLWRWRQGRGEPPTGRLQPAPPEEEATARQRVEQAVRSVCDSASAGLPAPWAQAVREAAVRGSQGLPEALDELAERAGLPPGRPPRPGWWPVAVLAQASMTLLQVVGGLWLVAQIAGVTAPNLGVPVLLMVAGIVGGPLVEWGCRMAARGPARRYGLDAERRLREAAAGCGRARVLDPVAAELLRYQEVREQYGRVTRTGAGVG
;
A
#
# COMPACT_ATOMS: atom_id res chain seq x y z
N MET A 1 21.13 -32.41 69.29
CA MET A 1 20.09 -32.18 70.28
C MET A 1 18.88 -31.71 69.47
N THR A 2 18.12 -32.64 69.06
CA THR A 2 16.79 -33.08 69.57
C THR A 2 15.73 -32.08 69.11
N ASP A 3 14.69 -32.31 68.48
CA ASP A 3 13.97 -33.50 67.97
C ASP A 3 12.73 -32.89 67.21
N GLY A 4 12.33 -33.54 66.18
CA GLY A 4 10.98 -33.30 65.60
C GLY A 4 9.89 -33.92 66.48
N PRO A 5 8.65 -34.10 66.05
CA PRO A 5 8.21 -34.67 64.77
C PRO A 5 6.89 -34.15 64.22
N VAL A 6 6.58 -34.52 63.04
CA VAL A 6 5.29 -34.77 62.36
C VAL A 6 4.57 -35.95 63.05
N PRO A 7 3.20 -36.14 63.03
CA PRO A 7 2.50 -36.56 61.82
C PRO A 7 1.00 -36.15 61.73
N GLU A 8 0.41 -36.37 60.53
CA GLU A 8 -0.68 -37.33 60.16
C GLU A 8 -2.11 -36.82 60.37
N GLN A 9 -3.15 -36.97 59.56
CA GLN A 9 -3.58 -38.00 58.62
C GLN A 9 -4.82 -37.51 57.87
N ALA A 10 -4.98 -37.99 56.65
CA ALA A 10 -6.31 -38.06 55.95
C ALA A 10 -7.10 -39.28 56.50
N PRO A 11 -8.38 -39.47 56.19
CA PRO A 11 -8.84 -40.26 55.02
C PRO A 11 -10.16 -39.80 54.41
N ASP A 12 -10.40 -40.02 53.14
CA ASP A 12 -10.74 -41.24 52.40
C ASP A 12 -12.25 -41.46 52.21
N SER A 13 -12.61 -41.86 51.08
CA SER A 13 -13.64 -42.73 50.48
C SER A 13 -14.56 -42.02 49.46
N GLY A 14 -14.76 -42.45 48.24
CA GLY A 14 -14.68 -43.77 47.67
C GLY A 14 -15.79 -43.93 46.65
N GLY A 15 -15.55 -44.65 45.61
CA GLY A 15 -16.50 -45.41 44.82
C GLY A 15 -16.85 -44.85 43.45
N ASP A 16 -16.26 -45.32 42.43
CA ASP A 16 -16.41 -46.56 41.62
C ASP A 16 -17.71 -46.55 40.80
N SER A 17 -17.70 -46.62 39.53
CA SER A 17 -17.50 -47.73 38.60
C SER A 17 -18.05 -47.43 37.20
N ARG A 18 -17.17 -47.64 36.18
CA ARG A 18 -17.38 -48.51 35.01
C ARG A 18 -18.54 -48.26 34.06
N ARG A 19 -18.36 -47.99 32.80
CA ARG A 19 -18.05 -48.89 31.67
C ARG A 19 -18.30 -48.16 30.34
N ASP A 20 -17.33 -48.15 29.50
CA ASP A 20 -17.43 -48.26 28.03
C ASP A 20 -17.91 -49.68 27.67
N PRO A 21 -18.27 -50.04 26.43
CA PRO A 21 -17.88 -49.47 25.13
C PRO A 21 -18.96 -49.58 23.99
N GLY A 22 -18.64 -48.98 22.84
CA GLY A 22 -18.86 -49.67 21.56
C GLY A 22 -19.95 -49.18 20.65
N GLY A 23 -19.57 -48.95 19.41
CA GLY A 23 -20.22 -49.51 18.24
C GLY A 23 -20.81 -48.52 17.25
N ASP A 24 -20.06 -48.27 16.22
CA ASP A 24 -20.31 -48.43 14.77
C ASP A 24 -21.68 -48.12 14.16
N SER A 25 -21.51 -47.53 12.99
CA SER A 25 -22.19 -47.76 11.68
C SER A 25 -23.30 -46.79 11.26
N VAL A 26 -22.98 -45.97 10.25
CA VAL A 26 -23.28 -46.15 8.81
C VAL A 26 -24.76 -46.02 8.38
N ARG A 27 -24.92 -45.23 7.32
CA ARG A 27 -26.01 -45.16 6.29
C ARG A 27 -27.01 -44.04 6.50
N ASP A 28 -27.04 -43.05 5.61
CA ASP A 28 -27.43 -43.03 4.17
C ASP A 28 -28.94 -42.95 3.94
N PHE A 29 -29.33 -42.28 2.87
CA PHE A 29 -30.68 -42.04 2.31
C PHE A 29 -31.42 -40.79 2.85
N GLY A 30 -31.71 -39.76 2.10
CA GLY A 30 -32.12 -39.71 0.69
C GLY A 30 -33.57 -39.27 0.56
N ARG A 31 -33.80 -38.22 -0.23
CA ARG A 31 -35.05 -37.90 -0.96
C ARG A 31 -36.35 -37.72 -0.16
N ASP A 32 -37.22 -36.86 -0.40
CA ASP A 32 -37.80 -36.17 -1.57
C ASP A 32 -39.18 -35.59 -1.16
N PHE A 33 -39.66 -34.59 -1.92
CA PHE A 33 -41.08 -34.22 -2.13
C PHE A 33 -41.90 -33.65 -0.97
N GLY A 34 -42.54 -32.51 -1.10
CA GLY A 34 -43.58 -32.08 -1.99
C GLY A 34 -44.44 -31.04 -1.29
N ARG A 35 -44.77 -30.03 -1.97
CA ARG A 35 -46.05 -29.42 -2.34
C ARG A 35 -47.23 -29.50 -1.38
N ASP A 36 -47.85 -28.37 -1.34
CA ASP A 36 -49.26 -27.94 -1.38
C ASP A 36 -49.75 -27.20 -0.13
N SER A 37 -49.99 -25.94 -0.29
CA SER A 37 -51.22 -25.24 -0.63
C SER A 37 -52.29 -25.15 0.48
N VAL A 38 -52.87 -23.96 0.55
CA VAL A 38 -54.26 -23.62 0.84
C VAL A 38 -54.57 -22.81 2.10
N GLN A 39 -54.83 -21.56 1.87
CA GLN A 39 -55.96 -20.72 2.28
C GLN A 39 -56.32 -20.49 3.72
N GLY A 40 -56.46 -19.18 4.04
CA GLY A 40 -57.66 -18.72 4.70
C GLY A 40 -57.51 -17.45 5.57
N ARG A 41 -57.87 -16.33 5.04
CA ARG A 41 -58.83 -15.30 5.47
C ARG A 41 -58.69 -14.73 6.90
N ALA A 42 -58.55 -13.48 7.06
CA ALA A 42 -59.41 -12.29 7.01
C ALA A 42 -59.12 -11.38 8.19
N GLY A 43 -59.16 -10.07 7.97
CA GLY A 43 -59.38 -9.05 8.96
C GLY A 43 -58.44 -7.83 8.89
N GLY A 44 -58.79 -6.88 8.01
CA GLY A 44 -58.34 -5.49 8.17
C GLY A 44 -59.35 -4.74 9.08
N PRO A 45 -59.34 -3.42 9.19
CA PRO A 45 -58.78 -2.41 8.33
C PRO A 45 -58.17 -1.14 8.99
N ALA A 46 -57.71 -0.27 8.19
CA ALA A 46 -57.75 1.18 8.17
C ALA A 46 -56.56 1.96 8.73
N ARG A 47 -55.91 2.69 7.85
CA ARG A 47 -56.01 4.15 7.52
C ARG A 47 -55.12 5.00 8.45
N ASP A 48 -54.36 5.97 8.06
CA ASP A 48 -54.23 6.93 6.97
C ASP A 48 -52.82 7.57 7.05
N ALA A 49 -52.17 7.86 6.01
CA ALA A 49 -52.10 8.99 5.12
C ALA A 49 -50.79 9.77 5.17
N VAL A 50 -50.16 9.87 4.03
CA VAL A 50 -49.17 10.88 3.60
C VAL A 50 -49.95 12.20 3.28
N PRO A 51 -49.35 13.38 3.45
CA PRO A 51 -49.22 14.28 2.32
C PRO A 51 -47.94 15.13 2.28
N VAL A 52 -47.23 15.23 1.16
CA VAL A 52 -47.31 16.20 0.03
C VAL A 52 -47.19 17.69 0.43
N ALA A 53 -46.16 18.32 -0.13
CA ALA A 53 -45.86 19.74 -0.14
C ALA A 53 -46.93 20.60 -0.85
N PRO A 54 -46.96 21.91 -0.64
CA PRO A 54 -47.29 22.79 -1.75
C PRO A 54 -46.38 24.03 -1.94
N ARG A 55 -46.48 24.50 -3.19
CA ARG A 55 -45.89 25.67 -3.82
C ARG A 55 -46.48 27.01 -3.36
N ALA A 56 -45.64 28.01 -3.52
CA ALA A 56 -45.77 29.44 -3.84
C ALA A 56 -47.16 30.11 -4.00
N ARG A 57 -47.28 31.36 -3.52
CA ARG A 57 -47.73 32.55 -4.27
C ARG A 57 -47.68 33.84 -3.43
N ASP A 58 -47.02 34.84 -4.00
CA ASP A 58 -47.35 36.24 -4.32
C ASP A 58 -47.98 37.21 -3.30
N GLY A 59 -47.40 38.41 -3.32
CA GLY A 59 -48.06 39.70 -3.08
C GLY A 59 -47.34 40.54 -2.05
N GLY A 60 -46.63 41.57 -2.30
CA GLY A 60 -46.95 42.83 -2.93
C GLY A 60 -46.75 43.96 -1.93
N GLY A 61 -46.02 45.01 -2.27
CA GLY A 61 -46.24 46.35 -1.70
C GLY A 61 -45.03 47.11 -1.17
N SER A 62 -44.42 47.84 -1.99
CA SER A 62 -44.17 49.33 -2.00
C SER A 62 -43.40 49.98 -0.84
N GLY A 63 -42.40 50.78 -1.21
CA GLY A 63 -41.88 51.87 -0.42
C GLY A 63 -40.40 52.26 -0.66
N GLU A 64 -40.15 52.94 -1.74
CA GLU A 64 -39.03 53.91 -1.92
C GLU A 64 -39.40 55.25 -1.29
N PRO A 65 -38.51 56.30 -1.14
CA PRO A 65 -37.28 56.56 -1.87
C PRO A 65 -36.17 57.35 -1.11
N ALA A 66 -35.19 57.72 -1.87
CA ALA A 66 -34.34 58.92 -1.89
C ALA A 66 -32.91 58.73 -1.39
N ALA A 67 -31.99 58.87 -2.27
CA ALA A 67 -31.26 59.96 -2.90
C ALA A 67 -29.92 60.24 -2.17
N GLY A 68 -28.82 60.28 -2.84
CA GLY A 68 -28.22 61.22 -3.69
C GLY A 68 -26.79 60.93 -4.05
N THR A 69 -26.52 61.17 -5.28
CA THR A 69 -25.47 61.96 -5.93
C THR A 69 -23.98 61.55 -5.71
N GLY A 70 -23.16 61.39 -6.67
CA GLY A 70 -23.12 61.89 -8.04
C GLY A 70 -21.81 61.56 -8.73
N ALA A 71 -21.89 61.62 -10.03
CA ALA A 71 -20.94 62.03 -11.06
C ALA A 71 -19.64 61.20 -11.23
N GLY A 72 -19.22 60.77 -12.38
CA GLY A 72 -19.59 61.04 -13.75
C GLY A 72 -18.57 60.52 -14.73
N VAL A 73 -19.04 60.24 -15.96
CA VAL A 73 -18.37 60.41 -17.25
C VAL A 73 -17.20 59.46 -17.60
N GLY A 74 -17.20 58.69 -18.66
CA GLY A 74 -17.59 58.84 -20.03
C GLY A 74 -17.27 57.64 -20.88
N ALA A 75 -18.14 57.45 -21.77
CA ALA A 75 -18.24 57.07 -23.14
C ALA A 75 -17.11 56.34 -23.87
N GLY A 76 -17.53 55.32 -24.70
CA GLY A 76 -16.85 54.98 -25.93
C GLY A 76 -17.13 53.58 -26.45
N ALA A 77 -18.22 53.42 -27.20
CA ALA A 77 -18.40 52.72 -28.47
C ALA A 77 -17.49 51.51 -28.84
N GLY A 78 -17.99 50.35 -29.01
CA GLY A 78 -18.41 49.61 -30.20
C GLY A 78 -17.32 49.19 -31.19
N ALA A 79 -17.18 47.92 -31.43
CA ALA A 79 -17.20 47.30 -32.77
C ALA A 79 -16.92 45.78 -32.66
N ASN A 80 -17.79 45.03 -33.27
CA ASN A 80 -17.61 43.64 -33.68
C ASN A 80 -16.49 43.54 -34.71
N ALA A 81 -15.65 42.52 -34.63
CA ALA A 81 -14.92 41.99 -35.75
C ALA A 81 -14.72 40.49 -35.58
N ASP A 82 -15.24 39.77 -36.56
CA ASP A 82 -14.95 38.39 -36.90
C ASP A 82 -13.45 38.09 -36.91
N VAL A 83 -13.02 36.96 -36.38
CA VAL A 83 -11.67 36.43 -36.61
C VAL A 83 -11.78 34.95 -37.01
N ASP A 84 -11.33 34.73 -38.25
CA ASP A 84 -11.06 33.54 -39.02
C ASP A 84 -10.10 32.54 -38.29
N PRO A 85 -10.30 31.22 -38.36
CA PRO A 85 -9.48 30.26 -37.70
C PRO A 85 -8.42 29.61 -38.63
N ASP A 86 -7.47 30.40 -39.13
CA ASP A 86 -6.26 29.87 -39.80
C ASP A 86 -5.11 30.89 -39.71
N ALA A 87 -4.31 30.83 -38.64
CA ALA A 87 -3.01 31.50 -38.59
C ALA A 87 -2.05 30.70 -37.68
N ASP A 88 -1.24 29.98 -38.36
CA ASP A 88 0.19 29.65 -38.20
C ASP A 88 0.85 29.65 -36.79
N LEU A 89 1.15 28.45 -36.31
CA LEU A 89 1.93 28.14 -35.10
C LEU A 89 3.43 28.02 -35.42
N THR A 90 4.07 29.08 -35.87
CA THR A 90 5.52 29.08 -36.12
C THR A 90 6.33 30.14 -35.39
N ASP A 91 5.78 30.89 -34.42
CA ASP A 91 6.51 32.03 -33.81
C ASP A 91 6.63 31.99 -32.28
N LEU A 92 6.71 30.80 -31.65
CA LEU A 92 7.00 30.64 -30.21
C LEU A 92 8.27 29.82 -29.89
N ALA A 93 9.18 29.66 -30.85
CA ALA A 93 10.45 28.95 -30.66
C ALA A 93 11.69 29.88 -30.48
N GLU A 94 11.52 31.18 -30.39
CA GLU A 94 12.67 32.12 -30.41
C GLU A 94 12.87 32.95 -29.12
N ILE A 95 12.17 32.63 -28.00
CA ILE A 95 12.36 33.35 -26.70
C ILE A 95 13.04 32.49 -25.61
N ALA A 96 13.53 31.30 -25.93
CA ALA A 96 14.15 30.41 -24.93
C ALA A 96 15.68 30.19 -25.09
N THR A 97 16.41 31.03 -25.80
CA THR A 97 17.85 30.83 -26.04
C THR A 97 18.77 32.02 -25.68
N GLU A 98 18.38 32.86 -24.73
CA GLU A 98 19.28 34.00 -24.33
C GLU A 98 19.46 34.14 -22.81
N ALA A 99 19.77 33.05 -22.10
CA ALA A 99 20.18 33.06 -20.71
C ALA A 99 21.23 32.03 -20.37
N ASP A 100 22.24 31.82 -21.21
CA ASP A 100 23.38 30.98 -20.85
C ASP A 100 24.66 31.45 -21.53
N ARG A 101 25.19 32.62 -21.09
CA ARG A 101 26.53 33.06 -21.39
C ARG A 101 27.15 33.83 -20.24
N VAL A 102 27.86 33.11 -19.35
CA VAL A 102 28.91 33.71 -18.51
C VAL A 102 30.18 32.86 -18.64
N PRO A 103 31.37 33.47 -18.82
CA PRO A 103 32.53 32.82 -19.41
C PRO A 103 33.37 32.03 -18.40
N HIS A 104 33.85 30.90 -18.84
CA HIS A 104 34.88 30.09 -18.18
C HIS A 104 36.25 30.78 -18.22
N ALA A 105 36.82 31.05 -17.06
CA ALA A 105 38.24 31.37 -16.89
C ALA A 105 39.02 30.06 -16.61
N ARG A 106 39.94 29.77 -17.53
CA ARG A 106 40.95 28.71 -17.43
C ARG A 106 41.94 29.05 -16.31
N VAL A 107 42.25 28.14 -15.42
CA VAL A 107 43.51 28.08 -14.69
C VAL A 107 44.17 26.74 -14.88
N LYS A 108 45.47 26.81 -15.23
CA LYS A 108 46.39 25.78 -15.65
C LYS A 108 46.74 24.79 -14.53
N GLU A 109 46.94 23.55 -14.98
CA GLU A 109 47.72 22.50 -14.33
C GLU A 109 49.13 22.99 -13.90
N GLN A 110 49.56 22.55 -12.74
CA GLN A 110 50.98 22.30 -12.46
C GLN A 110 51.10 20.97 -11.73
N ARG A 111 51.73 20.05 -12.46
CA ARG A 111 52.26 18.75 -12.06
C ARG A 111 53.55 18.98 -11.30
N GLU A 112 53.74 18.39 -10.14
CA GLU A 112 55.07 17.98 -9.67
C GLU A 112 55.01 16.59 -9.05
N ARG A 113 55.90 15.76 -9.62
CA ARG A 113 56.26 14.40 -9.18
C ARG A 113 57.23 14.47 -8.05
N THR A 114 57.17 13.58 -7.06
CA THR A 114 58.36 12.88 -6.54
C THR A 114 57.99 11.53 -5.98
N ASP A 115 58.85 10.59 -6.40
CA ASP A 115 59.00 9.17 -6.09
C ASP A 115 59.21 8.82 -4.61
N GLY A 116 58.91 7.56 -4.26
CA GLY A 116 59.55 6.90 -3.10
C GLY A 116 58.73 5.76 -2.52
N THR A 117 58.79 4.57 -3.11
CA THR A 117 58.63 3.26 -2.48
C THR A 117 60.04 2.80 -1.93
N PRO A 118 60.19 1.76 -1.08
CA PRO A 118 59.40 0.55 -0.92
C PRO A 118 59.43 -0.18 0.49
N ASN A 119 58.69 -1.31 0.55
CA ASN A 119 58.89 -2.54 1.36
C ASN A 119 58.39 -2.55 2.81
N ALA A 120 57.73 -3.52 3.32
CA ALA A 120 57.67 -4.98 3.21
C ALA A 120 56.53 -5.54 4.08
N ASP A 121 55.88 -6.53 3.58
CA ASP A 121 55.10 -7.59 4.21
C ASP A 121 56.01 -8.48 5.15
N PRO A 122 55.57 -9.42 5.99
CA PRO A 122 54.31 -10.14 6.07
C PRO A 122 53.84 -10.61 7.49
N GLY A 123 52.61 -11.07 7.57
CA GLY A 123 52.28 -12.30 8.31
C GLY A 123 51.66 -12.17 9.69
N THR A 124 50.43 -12.57 9.85
CA THR A 124 50.01 -13.78 10.57
C THR A 124 48.53 -13.67 10.95
N THR A 125 47.69 -14.49 10.37
CA THR A 125 46.49 -15.03 11.00
C THR A 125 46.88 -16.06 12.07
N PRO A 126 46.06 -16.33 13.13
CA PRO A 126 44.94 -17.24 12.99
C PRO A 126 43.73 -17.06 13.95
N ALA A 127 42.65 -17.68 13.51
CA ALA A 127 41.69 -18.53 14.23
C ALA A 127 40.64 -17.94 15.18
N GLU A 128 39.39 -18.05 14.69
CA GLU A 128 38.23 -18.72 15.30
C GLU A 128 37.99 -18.61 16.79
N THR A 129 36.86 -18.01 17.15
CA THR A 129 35.88 -18.73 17.98
C THR A 129 34.46 -18.15 17.75
N ALA A 130 33.56 -19.07 17.49
CA ALA A 130 32.13 -18.90 17.26
C ALA A 130 31.40 -18.51 18.55
N GLY A 131 30.25 -17.82 18.36
CA GLY A 131 29.23 -17.75 19.39
C GLY A 131 28.71 -16.35 19.62
N GLY A 132 27.79 -15.88 18.79
CA GLY A 132 27.07 -14.65 19.03
C GLY A 132 25.70 -14.73 18.32
N THR A 133 24.70 -14.81 19.13
CA THR A 133 23.28 -14.88 18.85
C THR A 133 22.80 -13.79 17.86
N ALA A 134 21.98 -14.19 16.92
CA ALA A 134 21.34 -13.40 15.89
C ALA A 134 20.30 -12.42 16.47
N ASP A 135 20.72 -11.22 16.87
CA ASP A 135 19.80 -10.14 17.28
C ASP A 135 20.28 -8.72 16.88
N ASP A 136 21.30 -8.58 16.03
CA ASP A 136 21.85 -7.28 15.64
C ASP A 136 21.53 -6.83 14.20
N ALA A 137 20.33 -7.14 13.69
CA ALA A 137 19.89 -6.73 12.35
C ALA A 137 19.18 -5.36 12.32
N TRP A 138 19.65 -4.37 13.11
CA TRP A 138 19.03 -3.05 13.16
C TRP A 138 19.92 -1.89 12.72
N ASP A 139 21.07 -2.19 12.13
CA ASP A 139 21.98 -1.15 11.63
C ASP A 139 21.85 -0.98 10.11
N ASP A 140 20.75 -0.32 9.71
CA ASP A 140 20.61 0.16 8.35
C ASP A 140 21.41 1.45 8.15
N GLY A 141 22.64 1.32 7.72
CA GLY A 141 23.53 2.41 7.32
C GLY A 141 23.07 3.24 6.11
N LEU A 142 21.75 3.34 5.83
CA LEU A 142 21.21 4.00 4.64
C LEU A 142 20.63 5.40 4.85
N ILE A 143 20.60 5.94 6.08
CA ILE A 143 20.01 7.27 6.35
C ILE A 143 21.07 8.33 6.73
N ALA A 144 22.34 8.00 6.84
CA ALA A 144 23.38 8.95 7.27
C ALA A 144 24.14 9.62 6.12
N ARG A 145 23.47 10.16 5.11
CA ARG A 145 24.12 11.05 4.13
C ARG A 145 23.22 12.19 3.69
N ARG A 146 23.08 13.16 4.57
CA ARG A 146 22.92 14.59 4.23
C ARG A 146 22.90 15.45 5.50
N SER A 147 24.05 15.66 6.09
CA SER A 147 24.28 16.84 6.90
C SER A 147 25.51 17.54 6.35
N THR A 148 25.27 18.72 5.84
CA THR A 148 26.26 19.69 5.38
C THR A 148 27.32 19.92 6.46
N GLU A 149 28.56 19.76 6.05
CA GLU A 149 29.72 20.19 6.82
C GLU A 149 29.64 21.67 7.18
N ALA A 150 29.46 21.95 8.46
CA ALA A 150 29.83 23.21 9.04
C ALA A 150 31.06 22.94 9.92
N THR A 151 32.17 23.50 9.48
CA THR A 151 33.47 23.47 10.12
C THR A 151 33.39 24.02 11.55
N ALA A 152 33.36 23.13 12.55
CA ALA A 152 33.53 23.50 13.95
C ALA A 152 34.91 23.02 14.43
N LYS A 153 35.69 23.99 14.98
CA LYS A 153 36.97 23.76 15.65
C LYS A 153 36.86 22.64 16.70
N PRO A 154 37.90 21.82 16.87
CA PRO A 154 37.88 20.77 17.86
C PRO A 154 37.89 21.35 19.28
N ALA A 155 36.80 21.13 20.00
CA ALA A 155 36.76 21.36 21.43
C ALA A 155 37.52 20.21 22.12
N VAL A 156 38.43 20.56 22.99
CA VAL A 156 39.23 19.64 23.84
C VAL A 156 38.24 18.74 24.63
N PRO A 157 38.36 17.41 24.62
CA PRO A 157 37.53 16.57 25.45
C PRO A 157 37.92 16.75 26.91
N VAL A 158 37.02 17.28 27.72
CA VAL A 158 37.11 17.15 29.16
C VAL A 158 36.81 15.69 29.45
N SER A 159 37.89 14.92 29.70
CA SER A 159 37.78 13.55 30.20
C SER A 159 37.15 13.60 31.58
N GLU A 160 35.86 13.40 31.69
CA GLU A 160 35.25 13.00 32.94
C GLU A 160 35.83 11.62 33.29
N THR A 161 36.68 11.58 34.31
CA THR A 161 37.17 10.35 34.92
C THR A 161 35.98 9.56 35.43
N ARG A 162 35.58 8.57 34.64
CA ARG A 162 34.54 7.61 35.01
C ARG A 162 35.09 6.81 36.21
N GLY A 163 34.58 7.11 37.41
CA GLY A 163 34.87 6.32 38.59
C GLY A 163 34.48 4.86 38.36
N PRO A 164 35.24 3.88 38.86
CA PRO A 164 34.91 2.48 38.72
C PRO A 164 33.65 2.18 39.55
N GLY A 165 32.50 1.98 38.88
CA GLY A 165 31.26 1.55 39.53
C GLY A 165 29.94 2.21 39.09
N ALA A 166 29.92 3.14 38.13
CA ALA A 166 28.67 3.65 37.64
C ALA A 166 27.94 2.53 36.83
N PRO A 167 26.73 2.13 37.22
CA PRO A 167 25.96 1.12 36.47
C PRO A 167 25.74 1.63 35.04
N THR A 168 26.10 0.80 34.07
CA THR A 168 25.79 1.09 32.66
C THR A 168 24.27 1.22 32.53
N PRO A 169 23.75 2.31 31.94
CA PRO A 169 22.30 2.49 31.79
C PRO A 169 21.74 1.35 30.93
N VAL A 170 20.72 0.68 31.43
CA VAL A 170 20.01 -0.35 30.66
C VAL A 170 19.24 0.36 29.53
N PRO A 171 19.47 -0.01 28.26
CA PRO A 171 18.75 0.59 27.14
C PRO A 171 17.26 0.32 27.24
N LEU A 172 16.44 1.23 26.67
CA LEU A 172 15.00 1.04 26.56
C LEU A 172 14.69 -0.09 25.57
N ALA A 173 13.89 -1.07 25.98
CA ALA A 173 13.36 -2.10 25.09
C ALA A 173 11.86 -1.90 24.89
N TYR A 174 11.41 -1.88 23.64
CA TYR A 174 10.00 -1.98 23.33
C TYR A 174 9.64 -3.46 23.24
N GLU A 175 8.63 -3.87 23.98
CA GLU A 175 8.20 -5.27 24.06
C GLU A 175 6.78 -5.46 23.56
N GLY A 176 6.40 -6.70 23.29
CA GLY A 176 5.03 -7.09 22.95
C GLY A 176 4.42 -6.36 21.74
N PRO A 177 3.18 -5.86 21.91
CA PRO A 177 2.41 -5.27 20.81
C PRO A 177 3.07 -4.05 20.18
N LEU A 178 3.72 -3.18 20.96
CA LEU A 178 4.34 -1.95 20.45
C LEU A 178 5.51 -2.25 19.52
N ARG A 179 6.35 -3.26 19.85
CA ARG A 179 7.43 -3.69 18.96
C ARG A 179 6.86 -4.15 17.62
N SER A 180 5.83 -5.01 17.65
CA SER A 180 5.17 -5.50 16.44
C SER A 180 4.57 -4.37 15.59
N ARG A 181 3.99 -3.34 16.22
CA ARG A 181 3.44 -2.16 15.53
C ARG A 181 4.54 -1.31 14.90
N LEU A 182 5.67 -1.10 15.57
CA LEU A 182 6.82 -0.38 15.03
C LEU A 182 7.45 -1.13 13.85
N ASP A 183 7.55 -2.45 13.91
CA ASP A 183 8.05 -3.28 12.82
C ASP A 183 7.11 -3.22 11.62
N ALA A 184 5.80 -3.32 11.85
CA ALA A 184 4.79 -3.16 10.80
C ALA A 184 4.82 -1.75 10.17
N LEU A 185 5.00 -0.70 10.97
CA LEU A 185 5.13 0.68 10.48
C LEU A 185 6.38 0.86 9.62
N ARG A 186 7.50 0.23 10.01
CA ARG A 186 8.75 0.26 9.22
C ARG A 186 8.57 -0.42 7.87
N GLU A 187 7.98 -1.60 7.86
CA GLU A 187 7.69 -2.36 6.64
C GLU A 187 6.75 -1.56 5.72
N LEU A 188 5.67 -0.99 6.27
CA LEU A 188 4.74 -0.13 5.56
C LEU A 188 5.47 1.05 4.89
N VAL A 189 6.31 1.78 5.64
CA VAL A 189 7.08 2.91 5.09
C VAL A 189 8.03 2.43 4.00
N GLY A 190 8.72 1.30 4.20
CA GLY A 190 9.64 0.70 3.22
C GLY A 190 8.94 0.39 1.90
N LEU A 191 7.80 -0.30 1.95
CA LEU A 191 7.00 -0.69 0.77
C LEU A 191 6.36 0.52 0.06
N SER A 192 6.05 1.58 0.81
CA SER A 192 5.34 2.77 0.29
C SER A 192 6.23 3.85 -0.31
N ARG A 193 7.53 3.85 -0.02
CA ARG A 193 8.49 4.91 -0.45
C ARG A 193 8.49 5.21 -1.94
N THR A 194 8.26 4.21 -2.77
CA THR A 194 8.26 4.35 -4.24
C THR A 194 6.91 4.77 -4.80
N ARG A 195 5.88 4.89 -3.97
CA ARG A 195 4.50 5.13 -4.38
C ARG A 195 3.91 6.39 -3.76
N LEU A 196 4.26 6.68 -2.52
CA LEU A 196 3.82 7.87 -1.81
C LEU A 196 4.92 8.93 -1.80
N ASP A 197 4.49 10.18 -1.78
CA ASP A 197 5.39 11.32 -1.61
C ASP A 197 6.04 11.32 -0.21
N SER A 198 7.23 11.92 -0.14
CA SER A 198 8.00 11.99 1.10
C SER A 198 7.27 12.75 2.22
N HIS A 199 6.42 13.72 1.87
CA HIS A 199 5.64 14.48 2.84
C HIS A 199 4.60 13.60 3.55
N THR A 200 3.87 12.75 2.82
CA THR A 200 2.88 11.83 3.39
C THR A 200 3.54 10.81 4.34
N LEU A 201 4.78 10.39 4.05
CA LEU A 201 5.51 9.42 4.88
C LEU A 201 6.37 10.09 5.96
N ALA A 202 6.54 11.41 5.95
CA ALA A 202 7.46 12.13 6.84
C ALA A 202 7.17 11.89 8.32
N GLU A 203 5.91 11.89 8.71
CA GLU A 203 5.51 11.68 10.11
C GLU A 203 5.81 10.25 10.57
N ALA A 204 5.46 9.25 9.77
CA ALA A 204 5.77 7.85 10.07
C ALA A 204 7.29 7.60 10.16
N GLY A 205 8.06 8.21 9.26
CA GLY A 205 9.51 8.20 9.30
C GLY A 205 10.06 8.84 10.58
N ARG A 206 9.55 10.03 10.95
CA ARG A 206 9.93 10.72 12.18
C ARG A 206 9.66 9.86 13.44
N VAL A 207 8.50 9.22 13.51
CA VAL A 207 8.15 8.33 14.65
C VAL A 207 9.14 7.16 14.75
N LEU A 208 9.50 6.54 13.63
CA LEU A 208 10.47 5.44 13.60
C LEU A 208 11.87 5.88 14.04
N ASP A 209 12.33 7.04 13.54
CA ASP A 209 13.64 7.61 13.89
C ASP A 209 13.68 7.97 15.38
N GLU A 210 12.59 8.55 15.90
CA GLU A 210 12.44 8.94 17.29
C GLU A 210 12.41 7.72 18.21
N ALA A 211 11.64 6.69 17.88
CA ALA A 211 11.60 5.44 18.63
C ALA A 211 12.98 4.74 18.63
N ALA A 212 13.68 4.74 17.49
CA ALA A 212 15.03 4.18 17.39
C ALA A 212 16.06 4.96 18.23
N ALA A 213 15.99 6.30 18.20
CA ALA A 213 16.85 7.16 19.01
C ALA A 213 16.59 6.98 20.51
N ARG A 214 15.31 6.93 20.93
CA ARG A 214 14.91 6.74 22.33
C ARG A 214 15.34 5.37 22.87
N ARG A 215 15.29 4.32 22.04
CA ARG A 215 15.73 2.96 22.38
C ARG A 215 17.22 2.88 22.76
N ARG A 216 18.06 3.73 22.20
CA ARG A 216 19.51 3.77 22.52
C ARG A 216 19.82 4.41 23.88
N LEU A 217 18.82 5.00 24.53
CA LEU A 217 18.95 5.74 25.78
C LEU A 217 18.41 4.93 26.96
N SER A 218 18.67 5.42 28.16
CA SER A 218 18.26 4.74 29.40
C SER A 218 16.75 4.50 29.46
N GLY A 219 16.36 3.23 29.69
CA GLY A 219 14.99 2.83 30.01
C GLY A 219 14.59 3.01 31.47
N GLN A 220 15.54 3.39 32.34
CA GLN A 220 15.30 3.60 33.77
C GLN A 220 14.91 5.04 34.10
N HIS A 221 14.94 5.94 33.12
CA HIS A 221 14.62 7.36 33.28
C HIS A 221 13.41 7.75 32.48
N THR A 222 12.56 8.54 33.13
CA THR A 222 11.38 9.18 32.50
C THR A 222 11.59 10.69 32.45
N VAL A 223 11.47 11.26 31.25
CA VAL A 223 11.64 12.69 31.02
C VAL A 223 10.29 13.36 31.02
N VAL A 224 10.07 14.26 31.97
CA VAL A 224 8.83 15.02 32.14
C VAL A 224 9.11 16.51 31.98
N ALA A 225 8.38 17.19 31.09
CA ALA A 225 8.50 18.63 30.90
C ALA A 225 7.36 19.37 31.60
N ILE A 226 7.65 20.50 32.22
CA ILE A 226 6.67 21.44 32.72
C ILE A 226 6.50 22.53 31.67
N ALA A 227 5.27 22.66 31.13
CA ALA A 227 4.88 23.62 30.12
C ALA A 227 3.68 24.47 30.61
N GLY A 228 3.46 25.64 30.02
CA GLY A 228 2.35 26.51 30.37
C GLY A 228 2.62 27.96 29.98
N ALA A 229 1.62 28.83 30.16
CA ALA A 229 1.70 30.24 29.81
C ALA A 229 2.61 31.04 30.76
N THR A 230 2.98 32.23 30.32
CA THR A 230 3.71 33.21 31.18
C THR A 230 2.87 33.53 32.42
N GLY A 231 3.47 33.31 33.59
CA GLY A 231 2.87 33.65 34.88
C GLY A 231 2.02 32.54 35.49
N SER A 232 1.87 31.34 34.82
CA SER A 232 1.12 30.19 35.38
C SER A 232 1.82 29.53 36.57
N GLY A 233 3.07 29.90 36.89
CA GLY A 233 3.81 29.40 38.06
C GLY A 233 4.64 28.15 37.79
N LYS A 234 5.01 27.83 36.51
CA LYS A 234 5.85 26.70 36.13
C LYS A 234 7.14 26.55 36.94
N SER A 235 7.93 27.62 36.96
CA SER A 235 9.23 27.62 37.69
C SER A 235 9.03 27.52 39.19
N GLN A 236 7.92 28.01 39.72
CA GLN A 236 7.57 27.87 41.14
C GLN A 236 7.20 26.39 41.46
N LEU A 237 6.41 25.78 40.61
CA LEU A 237 6.06 24.35 40.71
C LEU A 237 7.31 23.47 40.57
N PHE A 238 8.17 23.79 39.59
CA PHE A 238 9.46 23.10 39.41
C PHE A 238 10.30 23.15 40.69
N ASN A 239 10.44 24.34 41.31
CA ASN A 239 11.17 24.49 42.57
C ASN A 239 10.49 23.76 43.73
N ALA A 240 9.16 23.78 43.83
CA ALA A 240 8.41 23.05 44.87
C ALA A 240 8.61 21.52 44.75
N LEU A 241 8.62 20.97 43.53
CA LEU A 241 8.89 19.56 43.28
C LEU A 241 10.37 19.20 43.54
N ALA A 242 11.30 20.08 43.20
CA ALA A 242 12.75 19.88 43.44
C ALA A 242 13.15 20.11 44.91
N GLY A 243 12.30 20.72 45.72
CA GLY A 243 12.58 21.06 47.11
C GLY A 243 13.59 22.17 47.30
N VAL A 244 13.97 22.88 46.23
CA VAL A 244 14.98 23.91 46.20
C VAL A 244 14.70 24.99 45.14
N ALA A 245 15.04 26.23 45.39
CA ALA A 245 14.99 27.30 44.42
C ALA A 245 16.10 27.12 43.35
N ILE A 246 15.81 26.37 42.31
CA ILE A 246 16.68 26.04 41.18
C ILE A 246 16.42 27.01 40.01
N SER A 247 15.16 27.23 39.67
CA SER A 247 14.72 28.11 38.62
C SER A 247 14.43 29.50 39.20
N GLU A 248 14.81 30.55 38.47
CA GLU A 248 14.56 31.92 38.90
C GLU A 248 13.06 32.21 38.87
N THR A 249 12.52 32.65 40.02
CA THR A 249 11.14 33.07 40.17
C THR A 249 11.14 34.57 40.43
N GLY A 250 10.39 35.35 39.63
CA GLY A 250 10.36 36.81 39.80
C GLY A 250 9.16 37.46 39.14
N VAL A 251 8.90 38.70 39.58
CA VAL A 251 7.81 39.54 39.04
C VAL A 251 8.15 40.10 37.65
N ARG A 252 9.43 40.12 37.26
CA ARG A 252 9.86 40.57 35.92
C ARG A 252 9.75 39.44 34.90
N ARG A 253 9.03 39.66 33.82
CA ARG A 253 8.73 38.70 32.75
C ARG A 253 9.64 38.95 31.52
N PRO A 254 10.15 37.90 30.79
CA PRO A 254 10.07 36.46 31.09
C PRO A 254 11.10 36.04 32.13
N THR A 255 10.73 35.08 33.01
CA THR A 255 11.58 34.59 34.10
C THR A 255 12.53 33.49 33.64
N THR A 256 12.12 32.62 32.71
CA THR A 256 12.92 31.52 32.23
C THR A 256 13.25 31.69 30.74
N ALA A 257 14.51 32.03 30.44
CA ALA A 257 14.98 32.24 29.07
C ALA A 257 15.47 30.94 28.37
N ALA A 258 15.81 29.92 29.14
CA ALA A 258 16.31 28.61 28.63
C ALA A 258 15.85 27.46 29.51
N PRO A 259 15.63 26.28 28.94
CA PRO A 259 15.14 25.12 29.70
C PRO A 259 16.14 24.67 30.77
N ILE A 260 15.65 24.37 31.96
CA ILE A 260 16.44 23.88 33.09
C ILE A 260 16.03 22.44 33.39
N ALA A 261 16.98 21.53 33.54
CA ALA A 261 16.72 20.13 33.85
C ALA A 261 17.15 19.80 35.29
N CYS A 262 16.29 19.08 36.04
CA CYS A 262 16.59 18.48 37.33
C CYS A 262 16.47 16.95 37.23
N SER A 263 17.48 16.21 37.73
CA SER A 263 17.51 14.75 37.70
C SER A 263 17.66 14.16 39.09
N TRP A 264 16.81 13.21 39.44
CA TRP A 264 16.80 12.48 40.73
C TRP A 264 17.72 11.25 40.74
N SER A 265 18.37 10.92 39.65
CA SER A 265 19.30 9.78 39.58
C SER A 265 20.44 9.97 38.59
N ASP A 266 21.49 9.18 38.74
CA ASP A 266 22.64 9.14 37.83
C ASP A 266 22.28 8.43 36.52
N GLY A 267 23.03 8.73 35.42
CA GLY A 267 22.85 8.09 34.13
C GLY A 267 21.87 8.82 33.18
N SER A 268 21.37 9.99 33.60
CA SER A 268 20.42 10.82 32.83
C SER A 268 21.07 11.67 31.74
N ALA A 269 22.42 11.79 31.74
CA ALA A 269 23.16 12.76 30.92
C ALA A 269 22.84 12.68 29.42
N ALA A 270 22.82 11.47 28.85
CA ALA A 270 22.53 11.28 27.42
C ALA A 270 21.11 11.69 27.01
N LEU A 271 20.11 11.50 27.91
CA LEU A 271 18.74 11.98 27.66
C LEU A 271 18.67 13.51 27.67
N ILE A 272 19.36 14.14 28.61
CA ILE A 272 19.38 15.60 28.72
C ILE A 272 20.20 16.23 27.57
N ASP A 273 21.28 15.57 27.11
CA ASP A 273 22.05 15.98 25.92
C ASP A 273 21.19 15.99 24.66
N ARG A 274 20.35 14.98 24.50
CA ARG A 274 19.41 14.90 23.37
C ARG A 274 18.44 16.09 23.30
N LEU A 275 18.05 16.62 24.44
CA LEU A 275 17.19 17.80 24.53
C LEU A 275 17.92 19.11 24.26
N GLY A 276 19.25 19.07 24.14
CA GLY A 276 20.08 20.23 23.90
C GLY A 276 20.26 21.11 25.14
N ILE A 277 20.04 20.58 26.35
CA ILE A 277 20.20 21.34 27.60
C ILE A 277 21.65 21.32 28.04
N PRO A 278 22.36 22.46 28.10
CA PRO A 278 23.77 22.50 28.44
C PRO A 278 24.01 22.16 29.92
N GLY A 279 25.21 21.65 30.25
CA GLY A 279 25.58 21.23 31.59
C GLY A 279 25.37 22.25 32.70
N ARG A 280 25.57 23.56 32.39
CA ARG A 280 25.33 24.68 33.33
C ARG A 280 23.86 24.83 33.76
N LEU A 281 22.91 24.29 33.01
CA LEU A 281 21.46 24.32 33.29
C LEU A 281 20.94 22.98 33.82
N ARG A 282 21.84 22.06 34.17
CA ARG A 282 21.49 20.79 34.80
C ARG A 282 21.66 20.87 36.29
N ARG A 283 20.69 20.38 37.04
CA ARG A 283 20.61 20.46 38.50
C ARG A 283 20.29 19.10 39.09
N ARG A 284 20.50 19.00 40.39
CA ARG A 284 20.04 17.90 41.23
C ARG A 284 19.21 18.47 42.37
N PRO A 285 18.19 17.74 42.84
CA PRO A 285 17.44 18.15 44.01
C PRO A 285 18.35 18.16 45.24
N VAL A 286 18.01 18.89 46.27
CA VAL A 286 18.66 18.77 47.58
C VAL A 286 18.28 17.41 48.15
N HIS A 287 19.31 16.65 48.52
CA HIS A 287 19.15 15.26 48.92
C HIS A 287 18.25 15.12 50.16
N ASN A 288 17.02 14.60 49.93
CA ASN A 288 16.14 14.08 50.98
C ASN A 288 15.84 12.62 50.62
N PRO A 289 16.55 11.65 51.26
CA PRO A 289 16.49 10.25 50.83
C PRO A 289 15.08 9.64 50.83
N GLU A 290 14.22 10.07 51.76
CA GLU A 290 12.85 9.54 51.88
C GLU A 290 11.91 10.14 50.82
N ALA A 291 11.99 11.45 50.59
CA ALA A 291 11.17 12.14 49.61
C ALA A 291 11.66 11.89 48.16
N ASP A 292 12.94 11.64 47.98
CA ASP A 292 13.54 11.42 46.63
C ASP A 292 13.40 9.99 46.15
N ALA A 293 13.13 9.02 47.04
CA ALA A 293 13.00 7.61 46.68
C ALA A 293 11.84 7.38 45.67
N ALA A 294 10.73 8.07 45.84
CA ALA A 294 9.55 7.97 44.97
C ALA A 294 9.81 8.52 43.55
N LEU A 295 10.68 9.55 43.41
CA LEU A 295 11.00 10.20 42.16
C LEU A 295 12.29 9.67 41.50
N ARG A 296 12.83 8.56 41.97
CA ARG A 296 14.06 8.00 41.39
C ARG A 296 13.85 7.60 39.95
N GLY A 297 14.62 8.17 39.04
CA GLY A 297 14.49 8.00 37.60
C GLY A 297 13.74 9.14 36.91
N LEU A 298 13.20 10.10 37.66
CA LEU A 298 12.61 11.31 37.08
C LEU A 298 13.70 12.27 36.56
N ILE A 299 13.49 12.81 35.37
CA ILE A 299 14.15 13.98 34.81
C ILE A 299 13.07 15.02 34.57
N LEU A 300 13.03 16.06 35.37
CA LEU A 300 12.06 17.15 35.27
C LEU A 300 12.69 18.35 34.54
N ILE A 301 11.94 18.95 33.63
CA ILE A 301 12.43 20.06 32.79
C ILE A 301 11.47 21.23 32.94
N ASP A 302 11.99 22.38 33.37
CA ASP A 302 11.27 23.64 33.34
C ASP A 302 11.47 24.28 31.98
N LEU A 303 10.38 24.43 31.19
CA LEU A 303 10.40 25.03 29.87
C LEU A 303 10.14 26.53 29.91
N PRO A 304 10.72 27.29 28.97
CA PRO A 304 10.28 28.68 28.70
C PRO A 304 8.79 28.73 28.36
N ASP A 305 8.21 29.91 28.50
CA ASP A 305 6.80 30.17 28.24
C ASP A 305 6.43 29.84 26.79
N HIS A 306 5.37 29.08 26.56
CA HIS A 306 4.89 28.76 25.22
C HIS A 306 4.20 29.94 24.50
N ASP A 307 3.73 30.93 25.26
CA ASP A 307 3.14 32.20 24.79
C ASP A 307 4.18 33.32 24.59
N SER A 308 5.48 32.97 24.64
CA SER A 308 6.58 33.93 24.42
C SER A 308 6.48 34.57 23.03
N ALA A 309 6.70 35.90 22.99
CA ALA A 309 6.78 36.66 21.73
C ALA A 309 7.95 36.21 20.83
N ALA A 310 9.02 35.64 21.42
CA ALA A 310 10.19 35.19 20.69
C ALA A 310 9.92 33.84 19.97
N VAL A 311 9.95 33.87 18.64
CA VAL A 311 9.72 32.70 17.80
C VAL A 311 10.69 31.56 18.14
N GLN A 312 11.96 31.86 18.38
CA GLN A 312 12.98 30.87 18.72
C GLN A 312 12.70 30.12 20.02
N HIS A 313 12.10 30.80 21.01
CA HIS A 313 11.71 30.17 22.27
C HIS A 313 10.58 29.17 22.03
N ARG A 314 9.56 29.54 21.24
CA ARG A 314 8.45 28.68 20.89
C ARG A 314 8.90 27.44 20.10
N GLU A 315 9.76 27.61 19.10
CA GLU A 315 10.34 26.51 18.33
C GLU A 315 11.15 25.55 19.22
N HIS A 316 11.85 26.10 20.19
CA HIS A 316 12.61 25.30 21.15
C HIS A 316 11.70 24.49 22.08
N VAL A 317 10.63 25.11 22.59
CA VAL A 317 9.58 24.44 23.38
C VAL A 317 8.93 23.34 22.55
N ASP A 318 8.46 23.66 21.33
CA ASP A 318 7.83 22.69 20.42
C ASP A 318 8.74 21.49 20.11
N ARG A 319 10.05 21.72 19.99
CA ARG A 319 11.05 20.66 19.79
C ARG A 319 11.20 19.77 21.02
N ILE A 320 11.29 20.36 22.23
CA ILE A 320 11.44 19.58 23.46
C ILE A 320 10.17 18.79 23.75
N LEU A 321 8.98 19.37 23.55
CA LEU A 321 7.70 18.68 23.73
C LEU A 321 7.57 17.41 22.85
N LYS A 322 8.22 17.39 21.69
CA LYS A 322 8.27 16.18 20.82
C LYS A 322 9.21 15.09 21.35
N LEU A 323 10.15 15.42 22.22
CA LEU A 323 11.23 14.55 22.68
C LEU A 323 11.04 13.99 24.10
N VAL A 324 10.17 14.60 24.90
CA VAL A 324 9.91 14.19 26.29
C VAL A 324 8.93 13.02 26.35
N ASP A 325 9.01 12.25 27.42
CA ASP A 325 8.18 11.08 27.66
C ASP A 325 6.79 11.46 28.20
N ALA A 326 6.67 12.59 28.95
CA ALA A 326 5.41 13.13 29.45
C ALA A 326 5.48 14.65 29.63
N VAL A 327 4.31 15.27 29.77
CA VAL A 327 4.19 16.74 29.93
C VAL A 327 3.26 17.08 31.09
N ILE A 328 3.68 18.05 31.92
CA ILE A 328 2.83 18.71 32.92
C ILE A 328 2.43 20.07 32.34
N TRP A 329 1.18 20.23 31.99
CA TRP A 329 0.60 21.49 31.57
C TRP A 329 0.14 22.28 32.79
N VAL A 330 0.79 23.39 33.08
CA VAL A 330 0.47 24.26 34.22
C VAL A 330 -0.39 25.42 33.73
N VAL A 331 -1.62 25.44 34.17
CA VAL A 331 -2.59 26.51 33.92
C VAL A 331 -2.88 27.28 35.19
N ASP A 332 -3.28 28.55 35.07
CA ASP A 332 -3.73 29.39 36.19
C ASP A 332 -5.20 29.74 36.01
N PRO A 333 -5.89 30.17 37.09
CA PRO A 333 -7.32 30.46 37.05
C PRO A 333 -7.75 31.58 36.10
N GLU A 334 -6.80 32.40 35.63
CA GLU A 334 -7.08 33.46 34.67
C GLU A 334 -6.94 33.00 33.21
N LYS A 335 -6.14 31.94 32.95
CA LYS A 335 -5.75 31.54 31.60
C LYS A 335 -6.00 30.05 31.29
N TYR A 336 -6.72 29.31 32.15
CA TYR A 336 -6.98 27.88 31.89
C TYR A 336 -7.79 27.65 30.60
N ALA A 337 -8.57 28.65 30.16
CA ALA A 337 -9.36 28.59 28.93
C ALA A 337 -8.66 29.32 27.75
N ASP A 338 -7.32 29.51 27.79
CA ASP A 338 -6.59 30.17 26.70
C ASP A 338 -6.67 29.37 25.40
N ALA A 339 -7.25 29.98 24.37
CA ALA A 339 -7.39 29.37 23.05
C ALA A 339 -6.05 28.89 22.44
N VAL A 340 -4.94 29.61 22.70
CA VAL A 340 -3.62 29.19 22.21
C VAL A 340 -3.16 27.87 22.82
N LEU A 341 -3.44 27.67 24.11
CA LEU A 341 -3.13 26.41 24.79
C LEU A 341 -3.98 25.25 24.21
N HIS A 342 -5.29 25.47 24.12
CA HIS A 342 -6.22 24.45 23.66
C HIS A 342 -6.04 24.08 22.18
N GLU A 343 -6.03 25.06 21.26
CA GLU A 343 -6.00 24.79 19.83
C GLU A 343 -4.62 24.34 19.33
N ARG A 344 -3.54 24.90 19.89
CA ARG A 344 -2.18 24.63 19.41
C ARG A 344 -1.54 23.43 20.07
N TYR A 345 -1.85 23.14 21.34
CA TYR A 345 -1.15 22.11 22.11
C TYR A 345 -2.07 20.99 22.58
N LEU A 346 -3.14 21.28 23.31
CA LEU A 346 -3.96 20.22 23.94
C LEU A 346 -4.71 19.39 22.89
N ARG A 347 -5.46 20.03 22.00
CA ARG A 347 -6.22 19.34 20.94
C ARG A 347 -5.35 18.50 20.01
N PRO A 348 -4.20 18.98 19.48
CA PRO A 348 -3.27 18.15 18.69
C PRO A 348 -2.63 17.00 19.46
N MET A 349 -2.53 17.13 20.80
CA MET A 349 -1.96 16.12 21.69
C MET A 349 -3.01 15.24 22.38
N ALA A 350 -4.29 15.34 22.05
CA ALA A 350 -5.35 14.57 22.68
C ALA A 350 -5.09 13.05 22.70
N GLY A 351 -4.51 12.51 21.63
CA GLY A 351 -4.09 11.10 21.58
C GLY A 351 -2.93 10.72 22.51
N HIS A 352 -2.32 11.68 23.22
CA HIS A 352 -1.24 11.46 24.20
C HIS A 352 -1.72 11.63 25.66
N ALA A 353 -3.02 11.58 25.89
CA ALA A 353 -3.62 11.83 27.20
C ALA A 353 -2.96 11.03 28.35
N GLU A 354 -2.64 9.76 28.14
CA GLU A 354 -2.01 8.88 29.15
C GLU A 354 -0.62 9.37 29.65
N VAL A 355 0.00 10.31 28.95
CA VAL A 355 1.30 10.88 29.30
C VAL A 355 1.20 12.39 29.59
N MET A 356 -0.01 12.89 29.88
CA MET A 356 -0.28 14.28 30.22
C MET A 356 -0.77 14.43 31.66
N PHE A 357 -0.23 15.43 32.33
CA PHE A 357 -0.71 15.94 33.60
C PHE A 357 -1.18 17.37 33.37
N ILE A 358 -2.41 17.67 33.74
CA ILE A 358 -2.99 19.01 33.65
C ILE A 358 -3.12 19.54 35.08
N VAL A 359 -2.44 20.63 35.39
CA VAL A 359 -2.31 21.16 36.73
C VAL A 359 -2.88 22.57 36.78
N LEU A 360 -4.03 22.73 37.47
CA LEU A 360 -4.58 24.02 37.85
C LEU A 360 -3.77 24.53 39.04
N ASN A 361 -2.84 25.44 38.77
CA ASN A 361 -2.02 26.06 39.82
C ASN A 361 -2.60 27.37 40.33
N GLN A 362 -2.06 27.91 41.41
CA GLN A 362 -2.50 29.18 42.06
C GLN A 362 -3.92 29.09 42.64
N THR A 363 -4.32 27.93 43.16
CA THR A 363 -5.61 27.75 43.83
C THR A 363 -5.75 28.61 45.08
N ASP A 364 -4.61 29.06 45.67
CA ASP A 364 -4.57 30.03 46.76
C ASP A 364 -5.22 31.38 46.43
N ARG A 365 -5.41 31.68 45.15
CA ARG A 365 -6.05 32.89 44.64
C ARG A 365 -7.57 32.77 44.52
N LEU A 366 -8.08 31.53 44.60
CA LEU A 366 -9.49 31.24 44.45
C LEU A 366 -10.18 31.17 45.81
N PRO A 367 -11.33 31.82 46.00
CA PRO A 367 -12.08 31.77 47.27
C PRO A 367 -12.93 30.48 47.37
N GLY A 368 -12.80 29.74 48.46
CA GLY A 368 -13.69 28.65 48.85
C GLY A 368 -13.89 27.58 47.76
N GLU A 369 -15.15 27.32 47.41
CA GLU A 369 -15.55 26.27 46.42
C GLU A 369 -15.25 26.66 44.97
N ALA A 370 -14.67 27.81 44.68
CA ALA A 370 -14.37 28.25 43.33
C ALA A 370 -13.31 27.37 42.65
N THR A 371 -12.45 26.72 43.42
CA THR A 371 -11.45 25.77 42.87
C THR A 371 -12.11 24.61 42.17
N ASP A 372 -13.12 23.98 42.80
CA ASP A 372 -13.83 22.85 42.22
C ASP A 372 -14.62 23.24 40.98
N GLN A 373 -15.26 24.42 40.98
CA GLN A 373 -15.96 24.95 39.81
C GLN A 373 -15.03 25.18 38.60
N VAL A 374 -13.86 25.78 38.83
CA VAL A 374 -12.86 26.01 37.77
C VAL A 374 -12.27 24.69 37.28
N LEU A 375 -12.07 23.72 38.18
CA LEU A 375 -11.56 22.40 37.82
C LEU A 375 -12.57 21.62 36.96
N ASP A 376 -13.86 21.69 37.31
CA ASP A 376 -14.92 21.05 36.53
C ASP A 376 -15.09 21.73 35.15
N ASP A 377 -14.94 23.05 35.08
CA ASP A 377 -14.95 23.76 33.80
C ASP A 377 -13.71 23.40 32.92
N LEU A 378 -12.54 23.30 33.53
CA LEU A 378 -11.33 22.82 32.85
C LEU A 378 -11.50 21.40 32.33
N ARG A 379 -12.05 20.48 33.10
CA ARG A 379 -12.34 19.10 32.67
C ARG A 379 -13.27 19.06 31.46
N ARG A 380 -14.31 19.88 31.44
CA ARG A 380 -15.24 20.01 30.33
C ARG A 380 -14.52 20.53 29.06
N LEU A 381 -13.66 21.54 29.19
CA LEU A 381 -12.87 22.06 28.05
C LEU A 381 -11.90 21.01 27.51
N LEU A 382 -11.31 20.18 28.37
CA LEU A 382 -10.44 19.08 27.95
C LEU A 382 -11.22 17.98 27.21
N ASP A 383 -12.43 17.67 27.64
CA ASP A 383 -13.33 16.74 26.95
C ASP A 383 -13.75 17.28 25.58
N ASP A 384 -14.07 18.58 25.47
CA ASP A 384 -14.36 19.27 24.21
C ASP A 384 -13.15 19.27 23.25
N ASP A 385 -11.92 19.24 23.76
CA ASP A 385 -10.69 19.08 23.00
C ASP A 385 -10.41 17.61 22.61
N GLY A 386 -11.19 16.67 23.11
CA GLY A 386 -11.02 15.23 22.90
C GLY A 386 -9.91 14.60 23.73
N VAL A 387 -9.46 15.25 24.80
CA VAL A 387 -8.47 14.72 25.75
C VAL A 387 -9.17 13.77 26.71
N ALA A 388 -8.91 12.48 26.63
CA ALA A 388 -9.43 11.50 27.56
C ALA A 388 -8.92 11.80 28.98
N LEU A 389 -9.83 11.81 29.97
CA LEU A 389 -9.48 12.02 31.38
C LEU A 389 -9.26 10.68 32.07
N GLY A 390 -8.20 10.57 32.87
CA GLY A 390 -7.84 9.39 33.67
C GLY A 390 -8.58 9.33 34.99
N GLU A 391 -9.91 9.29 34.94
CA GLU A 391 -10.75 9.20 36.13
C GLU A 391 -11.18 7.74 36.36
N TYR A 392 -11.34 7.37 37.60
CA TYR A 392 -11.83 6.03 38.04
C TYR A 392 -10.98 4.84 37.52
N GLY A 393 -9.73 5.08 37.17
CA GLY A 393 -8.82 4.02 36.67
C GLY A 393 -8.82 3.84 35.14
N ASP A 394 -9.56 4.65 34.43
CA ASP A 394 -9.49 4.68 32.96
C ASP A 394 -8.19 5.35 32.48
N PRO A 395 -7.62 4.89 31.35
CA PRO A 395 -6.41 5.51 30.79
C PRO A 395 -6.71 6.91 30.25
N GLY A 396 -5.99 7.92 30.73
CA GLY A 396 -6.20 9.30 30.32
C GLY A 396 -5.30 10.29 31.05
N ALA A 397 -5.53 11.58 30.83
CA ALA A 397 -4.80 12.67 31.45
C ALA A 397 -5.16 12.79 32.94
N THR A 398 -4.14 13.01 33.76
CA THR A 398 -4.32 13.26 35.21
C THR A 398 -4.55 14.76 35.39
N VAL A 399 -5.68 15.13 36.00
CA VAL A 399 -6.05 16.54 36.25
C VAL A 399 -6.01 16.79 37.76
N LEU A 400 -5.19 17.77 38.17
CA LEU A 400 -4.93 18.10 39.58
C LEU A 400 -5.07 19.60 39.83
N ALA A 401 -5.50 20.00 41.02
CA ALA A 401 -5.52 21.37 41.50
C ALA A 401 -4.49 21.52 42.63
N LEU A 402 -3.66 22.57 42.55
CA LEU A 402 -2.64 22.81 43.57
C LEU A 402 -2.23 24.29 43.66
N SER A 403 -1.52 24.63 44.70
CA SER A 403 -0.78 25.88 44.83
C SER A 403 0.70 25.61 45.05
N ALA A 404 1.50 25.93 44.04
CA ALA A 404 2.97 25.85 44.16
C ALA A 404 3.53 26.87 45.18
N LEU A 405 2.74 27.89 45.58
CA LEU A 405 3.14 28.90 46.56
C LEU A 405 2.98 28.41 47.97
N THR A 406 1.80 27.83 48.31
CA THR A 406 1.49 27.34 49.65
C THR A 406 1.97 25.91 49.88
N GLY A 407 2.15 25.14 48.80
CA GLY A 407 2.47 23.72 48.85
C GLY A 407 1.26 22.80 48.82
N ASP A 408 0.04 23.36 48.89
CA ASP A 408 -1.19 22.58 48.87
C ASP A 408 -1.33 21.82 47.54
N GLY A 409 -1.69 20.52 47.59
CA GLY A 409 -1.82 19.65 46.38
C GLY A 409 -0.50 19.24 45.71
N VAL A 410 0.66 19.83 46.04
CA VAL A 410 1.95 19.45 45.47
C VAL A 410 2.35 18.02 45.87
N GLY A 411 1.92 17.57 47.06
CA GLY A 411 2.12 16.20 47.52
C GLY A 411 1.44 15.16 46.61
N GLU A 412 0.20 15.45 46.21
CA GLU A 412 -0.58 14.57 45.30
C GLU A 412 0.08 14.46 43.93
N LEU A 413 0.52 15.58 43.36
CA LEU A 413 1.26 15.59 42.08
C LEU A 413 2.58 14.80 42.20
N ARG A 414 3.29 14.93 43.34
CA ARG A 414 4.55 14.20 43.60
C ARG A 414 4.28 12.70 43.69
N GLU A 415 3.22 12.26 44.34
CA GLU A 415 2.81 10.87 44.44
C GLU A 415 2.40 10.32 43.05
N ALA A 416 1.58 11.02 42.30
CA ALA A 416 1.17 10.66 40.93
C ALA A 416 2.40 10.53 39.99
N LEU A 417 3.34 11.47 40.06
CA LEU A 417 4.59 11.40 39.30
C LEU A 417 5.46 10.21 39.75
N GLY A 418 5.53 9.94 41.02
CA GLY A 418 6.27 8.79 41.58
C GLY A 418 5.71 7.46 41.07
N GLN A 419 4.40 7.29 41.10
CA GLN A 419 3.74 6.13 40.51
C GLN A 419 4.01 6.01 39.02
N PHE A 420 3.79 7.09 38.26
CA PHE A 420 4.03 7.15 36.82
C PHE A 420 5.46 6.77 36.42
N VAL A 421 6.47 7.26 37.16
CA VAL A 421 7.89 6.92 36.92
C VAL A 421 8.17 5.48 37.29
N SER A 422 7.58 4.96 38.40
CA SER A 422 7.79 3.58 38.86
C SER A 422 7.29 2.53 37.86
N GLU A 423 6.24 2.83 37.12
CA GLU A 423 5.66 1.98 36.06
C GLU A 423 6.61 1.79 34.87
N ARG A 424 7.56 2.69 34.66
CA ARG A 424 8.54 2.66 33.54
C ARG A 424 7.92 2.54 32.13
N GLY A 425 6.64 2.86 32.01
CA GLY A 425 5.86 2.73 30.78
C GLY A 425 5.77 4.01 29.92
N ALA A 426 6.15 5.15 30.47
CA ALA A 426 5.93 6.46 29.86
C ALA A 426 6.45 6.60 28.43
N ALA A 427 7.71 6.21 28.19
CA ALA A 427 8.29 6.26 26.86
C ALA A 427 7.58 5.35 25.85
N ALA A 428 7.11 4.17 26.31
CA ALA A 428 6.36 3.26 25.45
C ALA A 428 4.96 3.79 25.13
N ARG A 429 4.24 4.35 26.14
CA ARG A 429 2.94 5.01 25.93
C ARG A 429 3.05 6.19 24.97
N ARG A 430 4.09 7.02 25.14
CA ARG A 430 4.35 8.15 24.22
C ARG A 430 4.55 7.68 22.78
N VAL A 431 5.44 6.71 22.55
CA VAL A 431 5.70 6.17 21.21
C VAL A 431 4.45 5.47 20.64
N ALA A 432 3.66 4.79 21.47
CA ALA A 432 2.41 4.19 21.01
C ALA A 432 1.43 5.24 20.49
N ALA A 433 1.27 6.35 21.21
CA ALA A 433 0.44 7.48 20.78
C ALA A 433 0.97 8.14 19.49
N ASP A 434 2.30 8.29 19.36
CA ASP A 434 2.92 8.79 18.11
C ASP A 434 2.66 7.84 16.92
N VAL A 435 2.68 6.52 17.14
CA VAL A 435 2.34 5.51 16.11
C VAL A 435 0.87 5.63 15.73
N ASP A 436 -0.04 5.85 16.68
CA ASP A 436 -1.46 6.04 16.42
C ASP A 436 -1.72 7.33 15.62
N ALA A 437 -1.04 8.42 15.96
CA ALA A 437 -1.11 9.67 15.22
C ALA A 437 -0.60 9.51 13.77
N ALA A 438 0.52 8.82 13.58
CA ALA A 438 1.04 8.52 12.25
C ALA A 438 0.09 7.62 11.43
N ALA A 439 -0.50 6.61 12.07
CA ALA A 439 -1.50 5.73 11.45
C ALA A 439 -2.76 6.50 11.04
N ALA A 440 -3.23 7.43 11.88
CA ALA A 440 -4.37 8.28 11.57
C ALA A 440 -4.13 9.16 10.33
N ARG A 441 -2.93 9.69 10.15
CA ARG A 441 -2.55 10.45 8.94
C ARG A 441 -2.50 9.61 7.67
N LEU A 442 -2.14 8.32 7.79
CA LEU A 442 -2.13 7.36 6.68
C LEU A 442 -3.51 6.75 6.38
N ARG A 443 -4.50 7.00 7.24
CA ARG A 443 -5.86 6.48 7.12
C ARG A 443 -6.52 6.78 5.76
N PRO A 444 -6.44 8.01 5.20
CA PRO A 444 -7.05 8.32 3.90
C PRO A 444 -6.51 7.46 2.76
N VAL A 445 -5.24 7.01 2.86
CA VAL A 445 -4.59 6.20 1.84
C VAL A 445 -4.93 4.72 1.98
N TYR A 446 -4.97 4.18 3.20
CA TYR A 446 -5.01 2.72 3.41
C TYR A 446 -6.32 2.18 3.99
N ALA A 447 -7.15 3.01 4.63
CA ALA A 447 -8.39 2.53 5.26
C ALA A 447 -9.57 2.46 4.28
N THR A 448 -9.58 3.25 3.20
CA THR A 448 -10.74 3.45 2.32
C THR A 448 -10.82 2.49 1.13
N GLY A 449 -9.81 1.68 0.85
CA GLY A 449 -9.75 0.81 -0.32
C GLY A 449 -10.60 -0.46 -0.19
N ARG A 450 -11.37 -0.81 -1.23
CA ARG A 450 -11.93 -2.15 -1.43
C ARG A 450 -10.78 -3.16 -1.54
N ARG A 451 -11.09 -4.46 -1.39
CA ARG A 451 -10.10 -5.50 -1.72
C ARG A 451 -9.71 -5.34 -3.18
N ALA A 452 -8.50 -4.86 -3.40
CA ALA A 452 -7.91 -4.75 -4.72
C ALA A 452 -7.53 -6.15 -5.19
N GLY A 453 -7.96 -6.51 -6.37
CA GLY A 453 -7.61 -7.80 -6.96
C GLY A 453 -8.10 -7.83 -8.40
N LEU A 454 -7.34 -8.46 -9.27
CA LEU A 454 -7.77 -8.75 -10.62
C LEU A 454 -8.63 -10.02 -10.56
N THR A 455 -9.92 -9.88 -10.89
CA THR A 455 -10.85 -11.01 -10.94
C THR A 455 -10.45 -11.99 -12.05
N GLU A 456 -10.80 -13.28 -11.90
CA GLU A 456 -10.52 -14.27 -12.93
C GLU A 456 -11.25 -13.92 -14.23
N GLU A 457 -12.47 -13.41 -14.14
CA GLU A 457 -13.26 -12.94 -15.27
C GLU A 457 -12.52 -11.83 -16.07
N ALA A 458 -11.90 -10.85 -15.38
CA ALA A 458 -11.11 -9.81 -16.04
C ALA A 458 -9.85 -10.38 -16.73
N ARG A 459 -9.25 -11.42 -16.18
CA ARG A 459 -8.10 -12.14 -16.80
C ARG A 459 -8.52 -12.91 -18.03
N GLU A 460 -9.64 -13.63 -17.95
CA GLU A 460 -10.20 -14.39 -19.08
C GLU A 460 -10.64 -13.47 -20.21
N GLU A 461 -11.32 -12.36 -19.88
CA GLU A 461 -11.72 -11.34 -20.84
C GLU A 461 -10.52 -10.71 -21.55
N PHE A 462 -9.46 -10.41 -20.81
CA PHE A 462 -8.22 -9.90 -21.40
C PHE A 462 -7.59 -10.90 -22.35
N ALA A 463 -7.50 -12.19 -21.95
CA ALA A 463 -6.98 -13.25 -22.79
C ALA A 463 -7.82 -13.45 -24.06
N ALA A 464 -9.15 -13.39 -23.96
CA ALA A 464 -10.06 -13.48 -25.09
C ALA A 464 -9.86 -12.31 -26.08
N ARG A 465 -9.76 -11.08 -25.57
CA ARG A 465 -9.49 -9.88 -26.41
C ARG A 465 -8.14 -9.93 -27.12
N LEU A 466 -7.11 -10.44 -26.46
CA LEU A 466 -5.81 -10.63 -27.11
C LEU A 466 -5.88 -11.71 -28.19
N ALA A 467 -6.58 -12.81 -27.94
CA ALA A 467 -6.79 -13.86 -28.94
C ALA A 467 -7.53 -13.35 -30.19
N ASP A 468 -8.53 -12.50 -29.98
CA ASP A 468 -9.27 -11.84 -31.08
C ASP A 468 -8.41 -10.83 -31.84
N ALA A 469 -7.56 -10.07 -31.12
CA ALA A 469 -6.63 -9.12 -31.73
C ALA A 469 -5.60 -9.80 -32.63
N VAL A 470 -5.10 -10.97 -32.22
CA VAL A 470 -4.15 -11.80 -33.01
C VAL A 470 -4.85 -12.58 -34.14
N GLY A 471 -6.20 -12.54 -34.19
CA GLY A 471 -6.96 -13.26 -35.20
C GLY A 471 -6.94 -14.79 -35.03
N ALA A 472 -6.98 -15.28 -33.80
CA ALA A 472 -6.93 -16.72 -33.49
C ALA A 472 -8.02 -17.51 -34.25
N THR A 473 -9.24 -16.98 -34.35
CA THR A 473 -10.35 -17.58 -35.08
C THR A 473 -10.07 -17.63 -36.59
N ALA A 474 -9.54 -16.52 -37.15
CA ALA A 474 -9.17 -16.44 -38.57
C ALA A 474 -8.05 -17.46 -38.91
N ALA A 475 -7.08 -17.62 -38.01
CA ALA A 475 -6.01 -18.60 -38.15
C ALA A 475 -6.56 -20.03 -38.10
N GLY A 476 -7.52 -20.33 -37.23
CA GLY A 476 -8.25 -21.60 -37.19
C GLY A 476 -8.97 -21.92 -38.50
N ASP A 477 -9.72 -20.96 -39.03
CA ASP A 477 -10.40 -21.08 -40.31
C ASP A 477 -9.43 -21.28 -41.48
N ALA A 478 -8.30 -20.56 -41.48
CA ALA A 478 -7.24 -20.72 -42.47
C ALA A 478 -6.62 -22.11 -42.45
N ALA A 479 -6.35 -22.65 -41.25
CA ALA A 479 -5.86 -23.99 -41.01
C ALA A 479 -6.87 -25.05 -41.50
N GLU A 480 -8.16 -24.89 -41.16
CA GLU A 480 -9.22 -25.79 -41.64
C GLU A 480 -9.30 -25.80 -43.19
N ARG A 481 -9.31 -24.62 -43.79
CA ARG A 481 -9.30 -24.46 -45.27
C ARG A 481 -8.06 -25.11 -45.89
N ALA A 482 -6.87 -24.91 -45.31
CA ALA A 482 -5.64 -25.51 -45.79
C ALA A 482 -5.68 -27.04 -45.71
N TRP A 483 -6.21 -27.60 -44.62
CA TRP A 483 -6.38 -29.03 -44.47
C TRP A 483 -7.37 -29.62 -45.52
N ARG A 484 -8.54 -28.96 -45.72
CA ARG A 484 -9.53 -29.32 -46.75
C ARG A 484 -8.95 -29.27 -48.17
N ARG A 485 -8.17 -28.20 -48.48
CA ARG A 485 -7.47 -28.10 -49.80
C ARG A 485 -6.52 -29.27 -49.99
N ASN A 486 -5.76 -29.67 -48.96
CA ASN A 486 -4.82 -30.77 -49.03
C ASN A 486 -5.58 -32.13 -49.20
N ALA A 487 -6.67 -32.33 -48.47
CA ALA A 487 -7.52 -33.52 -48.65
C ALA A 487 -8.11 -33.61 -50.05
N ASN A 488 -8.65 -32.52 -50.59
CA ASN A 488 -9.23 -32.48 -51.95
C ASN A 488 -8.20 -32.72 -53.05
N ARG A 489 -6.91 -32.30 -52.84
CA ARG A 489 -5.83 -32.61 -53.79
C ARG A 489 -5.53 -34.10 -53.86
N ALA A 490 -5.67 -34.79 -52.71
CA ALA A 490 -5.36 -36.21 -52.64
C ALA A 490 -6.49 -37.12 -53.18
N CYS A 491 -7.77 -36.74 -53.01
CA CYS A 491 -8.92 -37.53 -53.36
C CYS A 491 -9.62 -37.15 -54.68
N GLY A 492 -9.09 -36.21 -55.44
CA GLY A 492 -9.68 -35.80 -56.73
C GLY A 492 -9.45 -36.80 -57.84
N THR A 493 -10.41 -36.93 -58.80
CA THR A 493 -10.24 -37.79 -59.99
C THR A 493 -9.01 -37.37 -60.80
N PRO A 494 -8.27 -38.31 -61.46
CA PRO A 494 -7.09 -38.01 -62.25
C PRO A 494 -7.33 -36.96 -63.34
N TRP A 495 -8.50 -36.95 -63.92
CA TRP A 495 -8.93 -35.97 -64.94
C TRP A 495 -9.09 -34.57 -64.35
N LEU A 496 -9.68 -34.44 -63.18
CA LEU A 496 -9.76 -33.18 -62.42
C LEU A 496 -8.38 -32.73 -61.92
N ARG A 497 -7.48 -33.65 -61.54
CA ARG A 497 -6.10 -33.30 -61.19
C ARG A 497 -5.33 -32.74 -62.36
N LEU A 498 -5.45 -33.38 -63.58
CA LEU A 498 -4.83 -32.94 -64.79
C LEU A 498 -5.39 -31.56 -65.21
N TRP A 499 -6.70 -31.39 -65.16
CA TRP A 499 -7.37 -30.14 -65.50
C TRP A 499 -6.97 -28.98 -64.52
N ARG A 500 -6.98 -29.24 -63.23
CA ARG A 500 -6.49 -28.28 -62.21
C ARG A 500 -5.00 -28.00 -62.38
N TRP A 501 -4.18 -29.01 -62.71
CA TRP A 501 -2.77 -28.78 -63.00
C TRP A 501 -2.57 -27.86 -64.21
N ARG A 502 -3.43 -28.00 -65.21
CA ARG A 502 -3.42 -27.12 -66.38
C ARG A 502 -3.89 -25.70 -66.08
N GLN A 503 -4.91 -25.54 -65.19
CA GLN A 503 -5.43 -24.25 -64.72
C GLN A 503 -4.55 -23.63 -63.63
N GLY A 504 -3.91 -24.42 -62.79
CA GLY A 504 -3.21 -24.01 -61.59
C GLY A 504 -1.76 -23.56 -61.79
N ARG A 505 -1.37 -23.14 -63.01
CA ARG A 505 0.00 -22.57 -63.25
C ARG A 505 0.21 -21.17 -62.69
N GLY A 506 -0.79 -20.59 -61.97
CA GLY A 506 -0.78 -19.21 -61.46
C GLY A 506 -0.98 -19.04 -59.97
N GLU A 507 -1.28 -20.11 -59.20
CA GLU A 507 -1.46 -19.94 -57.74
C GLU A 507 -0.15 -20.10 -56.98
N PRO A 508 0.30 -19.11 -56.22
CA PRO A 508 1.47 -19.24 -55.36
C PRO A 508 1.26 -20.31 -54.29
N PRO A 509 2.32 -20.97 -53.79
CA PRO A 509 2.21 -21.95 -52.71
C PRO A 509 1.73 -21.25 -51.45
N THR A 510 0.42 -21.33 -51.18
CA THR A 510 -0.24 -20.77 -50.02
C THR A 510 0.19 -21.53 -48.76
N GLY A 511 1.30 -21.11 -48.18
CA GLY A 511 1.77 -21.52 -46.85
C GLY A 511 2.15 -20.33 -45.96
N ARG A 512 2.10 -19.11 -46.50
CA ARG A 512 2.25 -17.90 -45.72
C ARG A 512 0.91 -17.23 -45.55
N LEU A 513 0.54 -16.90 -44.31
CA LEU A 513 -0.46 -15.90 -44.06
C LEU A 513 -0.03 -14.66 -44.88
N GLN A 514 -0.89 -14.18 -45.79
CA GLN A 514 -0.63 -12.89 -46.39
C GLN A 514 -0.50 -11.87 -45.27
N PRO A 515 0.53 -11.01 -45.28
CA PRO A 515 0.57 -9.91 -44.31
C PRO A 515 -0.77 -9.16 -44.40
N ALA A 516 -1.35 -8.90 -43.24
CA ALA A 516 -2.60 -8.15 -43.12
C ALA A 516 -2.39 -6.77 -43.80
N PRO A 517 -3.38 -6.23 -44.47
CA PRO A 517 -3.30 -4.86 -44.96
C PRO A 517 -3.08 -3.90 -43.78
N PRO A 518 -2.35 -2.79 -44.01
CA PRO A 518 -1.97 -1.86 -42.91
C PRO A 518 -3.14 -1.32 -42.09
N GLU A 519 -4.34 -1.27 -42.65
CA GLU A 519 -5.58 -0.91 -41.93
C GLU A 519 -6.01 -1.98 -40.91
N GLU A 520 -5.80 -3.27 -41.20
CA GLU A 520 -6.09 -4.37 -40.27
C GLU A 520 -5.07 -4.43 -39.15
N GLU A 521 -3.79 -4.14 -39.40
CA GLU A 521 -2.74 -4.04 -38.39
C GLU A 521 -2.99 -2.89 -37.43
N ALA A 522 -3.38 -1.72 -37.94
CA ALA A 522 -3.76 -0.57 -37.10
C ALA A 522 -4.95 -0.90 -36.19
N THR A 523 -5.94 -1.63 -36.72
CA THR A 523 -7.10 -2.08 -35.96
C THR A 523 -6.73 -3.11 -34.88
N ALA A 524 -5.80 -4.03 -35.17
CA ALA A 524 -5.31 -5.04 -34.22
C ALA A 524 -4.56 -4.39 -33.06
N ARG A 525 -3.68 -3.42 -33.33
CA ARG A 525 -2.99 -2.63 -32.29
C ARG A 525 -3.96 -1.88 -31.39
N GLN A 526 -4.97 -1.23 -31.95
CA GLN A 526 -6.01 -0.55 -31.18
C GLN A 526 -6.79 -1.50 -30.26
N ARG A 527 -7.09 -2.72 -30.73
CA ARG A 527 -7.73 -3.76 -29.90
C ARG A 527 -6.87 -4.19 -28.72
N VAL A 528 -5.55 -4.38 -28.96
CA VAL A 528 -4.59 -4.70 -27.89
C VAL A 528 -4.52 -3.57 -26.86
N GLU A 529 -4.42 -2.31 -27.30
CA GLU A 529 -4.41 -1.16 -26.40
C GLU A 529 -5.71 -1.05 -25.60
N GLN A 530 -6.84 -1.31 -26.23
CA GLN A 530 -8.14 -1.29 -25.55
C GLN A 530 -8.24 -2.42 -24.50
N ALA A 531 -7.72 -3.63 -24.82
CA ALA A 531 -7.67 -4.73 -23.88
C ALA A 531 -6.80 -4.38 -22.65
N VAL A 532 -5.63 -3.78 -22.87
CA VAL A 532 -4.76 -3.31 -21.78
C VAL A 532 -5.43 -2.23 -20.94
N ARG A 533 -6.09 -1.23 -21.54
CA ARG A 533 -6.83 -0.20 -20.80
C ARG A 533 -7.94 -0.81 -19.93
N SER A 534 -8.74 -1.70 -20.48
CA SER A 534 -9.82 -2.36 -19.73
C SER A 534 -9.31 -3.12 -18.50
N VAL A 535 -8.20 -3.85 -18.63
CA VAL A 535 -7.57 -4.56 -17.50
C VAL A 535 -7.02 -3.56 -16.48
N CYS A 536 -6.40 -2.45 -16.94
CA CYS A 536 -5.90 -1.39 -16.07
C CYS A 536 -7.02 -0.78 -15.24
N ASP A 537 -8.15 -0.47 -15.88
CA ASP A 537 -9.30 0.15 -15.22
C ASP A 537 -9.91 -0.81 -14.18
N SER A 538 -10.06 -2.09 -14.54
CA SER A 538 -10.52 -3.12 -13.61
C SER A 538 -9.57 -3.30 -12.43
N ALA A 539 -8.25 -3.38 -12.68
CA ALA A 539 -7.24 -3.60 -11.65
C ALA A 539 -7.04 -2.37 -10.75
N SER A 540 -7.22 -1.15 -11.29
CA SER A 540 -7.05 0.10 -10.54
C SER A 540 -8.31 0.53 -9.80
N ALA A 541 -9.46 -0.11 -10.06
CA ALA A 541 -10.73 0.24 -9.45
C ALA A 541 -10.71 0.10 -7.93
N GLY A 542 -10.97 1.21 -7.22
CA GLY A 542 -11.00 1.24 -5.75
C GLY A 542 -9.63 1.30 -5.06
N LEU A 543 -8.54 1.45 -5.83
CA LEU A 543 -7.22 1.75 -5.29
C LEU A 543 -7.06 3.26 -5.00
N PRO A 544 -6.27 3.63 -3.98
CA PRO A 544 -5.82 5.01 -3.80
C PRO A 544 -5.04 5.51 -5.03
N ALA A 545 -5.14 6.81 -5.32
CA ALA A 545 -4.57 7.40 -6.54
C ALA A 545 -3.09 7.02 -6.83
N PRO A 546 -2.16 7.03 -5.85
CA PRO A 546 -0.77 6.65 -6.10
C PRO A 546 -0.61 5.18 -6.51
N TRP A 547 -1.39 4.29 -5.91
CA TRP A 547 -1.37 2.86 -6.22
C TRP A 547 -2.07 2.54 -7.54
N ALA A 548 -3.18 3.22 -7.82
CA ALA A 548 -3.85 3.12 -9.11
C ALA A 548 -2.93 3.58 -10.26
N GLN A 549 -2.13 4.62 -10.03
CA GLN A 549 -1.14 5.08 -11.00
C GLN A 549 -0.03 4.04 -11.20
N ALA A 550 0.50 3.44 -10.13
CA ALA A 550 1.53 2.41 -10.20
C ALA A 550 1.07 1.18 -11.02
N VAL A 551 -0.19 0.76 -10.82
CA VAL A 551 -0.81 -0.31 -11.62
C VAL A 551 -0.89 0.06 -13.10
N ARG A 552 -1.33 1.29 -13.43
CA ARG A 552 -1.37 1.77 -14.81
C ARG A 552 0.01 1.84 -15.44
N GLU A 553 1.00 2.35 -14.71
CA GLU A 553 2.39 2.40 -15.18
C GLU A 553 2.98 1.00 -15.42
N ALA A 554 2.67 0.03 -14.55
CA ALA A 554 3.09 -1.35 -14.72
C ALA A 554 2.49 -1.97 -16.00
N ALA A 555 1.20 -1.73 -16.24
CA ALA A 555 0.52 -2.22 -17.42
C ALA A 555 1.02 -1.52 -18.72
N VAL A 556 1.23 -0.20 -18.69
CA VAL A 556 1.78 0.55 -19.82
C VAL A 556 3.21 0.06 -20.15
N ARG A 557 4.05 -0.13 -19.15
CA ARG A 557 5.41 -0.71 -19.39
C ARG A 557 5.33 -2.12 -19.98
N GLY A 558 4.40 -2.94 -19.50
CA GLY A 558 4.18 -4.30 -19.98
C GLY A 558 3.59 -4.36 -21.40
N SER A 559 2.82 -3.35 -21.79
CA SER A 559 2.23 -3.26 -23.14
C SER A 559 3.22 -2.79 -24.22
N GLN A 560 4.37 -2.23 -23.81
CA GLN A 560 5.41 -1.82 -24.76
C GLN A 560 5.95 -3.04 -25.51
N GLY A 561 5.87 -3.03 -26.84
CA GLY A 561 6.28 -4.14 -27.68
C GLY A 561 5.37 -5.39 -27.59
N LEU A 562 4.19 -5.29 -26.97
CA LEU A 562 3.23 -6.39 -26.93
C LEU A 562 2.63 -6.70 -28.30
N PRO A 563 2.21 -5.71 -29.14
CA PRO A 563 1.74 -5.99 -30.50
C PRO A 563 2.76 -6.75 -31.34
N GLU A 564 4.01 -6.31 -31.36
CA GLU A 564 5.10 -6.94 -32.10
C GLU A 564 5.38 -8.38 -31.62
N ALA A 565 5.32 -8.61 -30.32
CA ALA A 565 5.47 -9.96 -29.75
C ALA A 565 4.30 -10.87 -30.10
N LEU A 566 3.08 -10.33 -30.21
CA LEU A 566 1.90 -11.06 -30.63
C LEU A 566 1.96 -11.40 -32.12
N ASP A 567 2.46 -10.49 -32.97
CA ASP A 567 2.66 -10.74 -34.39
C ASP A 567 3.71 -11.86 -34.62
N GLU A 568 4.83 -11.82 -33.89
CA GLU A 568 5.84 -12.88 -33.92
C GLU A 568 5.29 -14.22 -33.44
N LEU A 569 4.42 -14.24 -32.43
CA LEU A 569 3.71 -15.44 -31.98
C LEU A 569 2.73 -15.95 -33.03
N ALA A 570 2.00 -15.06 -33.71
CA ALA A 570 1.08 -15.44 -34.79
C ALA A 570 1.81 -16.11 -35.94
N GLU A 571 2.99 -15.60 -36.33
CA GLU A 571 3.82 -16.23 -37.33
C GLU A 571 4.34 -17.61 -36.93
N ARG A 572 4.71 -17.79 -35.65
CA ARG A 572 5.28 -19.06 -35.15
C ARG A 572 4.21 -20.10 -34.81
N ALA A 573 3.09 -19.67 -34.19
CA ALA A 573 2.05 -20.56 -33.66
C ALA A 573 0.83 -20.71 -34.56
N GLY A 574 0.62 -19.78 -35.51
CA GLY A 574 -0.59 -19.71 -36.33
C GLY A 574 -0.81 -20.87 -37.30
N LEU A 575 0.25 -21.55 -37.70
CA LEU A 575 0.16 -22.78 -38.51
C LEU A 575 0.91 -23.90 -37.79
N PRO A 576 0.29 -25.08 -37.56
CA PRO A 576 0.99 -26.22 -36.98
C PRO A 576 2.21 -26.56 -37.88
N PRO A 577 3.40 -26.77 -37.28
CA PRO A 577 4.61 -27.05 -38.04
C PRO A 577 4.44 -28.35 -38.81
N GLY A 578 4.66 -28.26 -40.14
CA GLY A 578 4.64 -29.42 -41.01
C GLY A 578 3.40 -29.55 -41.91
N ARG A 579 3.41 -30.60 -42.77
CA ARG A 579 2.23 -30.89 -43.59
C ARG A 579 1.10 -31.38 -42.72
N PRO A 580 -0.18 -30.97 -43.00
CA PRO A 580 -1.34 -31.44 -42.26
C PRO A 580 -1.36 -32.98 -42.15
N PRO A 581 -1.67 -33.55 -40.99
CA PRO A 581 -1.68 -35.00 -40.77
C PRO A 581 -2.62 -35.69 -41.78
N ARG A 582 -2.16 -36.76 -42.38
CA ARG A 582 -2.98 -37.57 -43.30
C ARG A 582 -3.84 -38.50 -42.50
N PRO A 583 -5.18 -38.49 -42.67
CA PRO A 583 -6.05 -39.44 -41.98
C PRO A 583 -5.80 -40.86 -42.44
N GLY A 584 -5.97 -41.85 -41.55
CA GLY A 584 -5.72 -43.27 -41.81
C GLY A 584 -6.53 -43.91 -42.95
N TRP A 585 -7.71 -43.34 -43.26
CA TRP A 585 -8.56 -43.77 -44.38
C TRP A 585 -8.05 -43.29 -45.79
N TRP A 586 -7.08 -42.39 -45.84
CA TRP A 586 -6.60 -41.79 -47.08
C TRP A 586 -6.03 -42.79 -48.11
N PRO A 587 -5.23 -43.80 -47.75
CA PRO A 587 -4.79 -44.84 -48.70
C PRO A 587 -5.95 -45.59 -49.36
N VAL A 588 -6.97 -45.91 -48.57
CA VAL A 588 -8.17 -46.59 -49.05
C VAL A 588 -8.95 -45.73 -50.05
N ALA A 589 -9.09 -44.46 -49.78
CA ALA A 589 -9.75 -43.52 -50.68
C ALA A 589 -8.98 -43.37 -52.04
N VAL A 590 -7.64 -43.31 -51.98
CA VAL A 590 -6.81 -43.24 -53.17
C VAL A 590 -6.89 -44.53 -53.99
N LEU A 591 -6.91 -45.71 -53.33
CA LEU A 591 -7.11 -47.00 -53.97
C LEU A 591 -8.46 -47.11 -54.64
N ALA A 592 -9.55 -46.73 -53.93
CA ALA A 592 -10.89 -46.70 -54.48
C ALA A 592 -11.01 -45.76 -55.70
N GLN A 593 -10.40 -44.59 -55.64
CA GLN A 593 -10.39 -43.65 -56.77
C GLN A 593 -9.57 -44.20 -57.98
N ALA A 594 -8.43 -44.83 -57.69
CA ALA A 594 -7.61 -45.51 -58.74
C ALA A 594 -8.37 -46.66 -59.40
N SER A 595 -9.13 -47.46 -58.61
CA SER A 595 -9.96 -48.58 -59.13
C SER A 595 -11.10 -48.05 -60.00
N MET A 596 -11.78 -46.95 -59.63
CA MET A 596 -12.84 -46.33 -60.42
C MET A 596 -12.26 -45.80 -61.74
N THR A 597 -11.07 -45.23 -61.73
CA THR A 597 -10.38 -44.75 -62.93
C THR A 597 -9.98 -45.90 -63.83
N LEU A 598 -9.48 -47.01 -63.25
CA LEU A 598 -9.13 -48.21 -63.99
C LEU A 598 -10.37 -48.79 -64.67
N LEU A 599 -11.51 -48.88 -63.99
CA LEU A 599 -12.77 -49.31 -64.56
C LEU A 599 -13.19 -48.45 -65.78
N GLN A 600 -13.05 -47.14 -65.70
CA GLN A 600 -13.33 -46.23 -66.84
C GLN A 600 -12.44 -46.49 -68.00
N VAL A 601 -11.13 -46.63 -67.79
CA VAL A 601 -10.12 -46.87 -68.87
C VAL A 601 -10.34 -48.24 -69.52
N VAL A 602 -10.48 -49.30 -68.72
CA VAL A 602 -10.72 -50.69 -69.23
C VAL A 602 -12.06 -50.76 -69.96
N GLY A 603 -13.11 -50.21 -69.40
CA GLY A 603 -14.43 -50.17 -70.05
C GLY A 603 -14.40 -49.42 -71.37
N GLY A 604 -13.72 -48.24 -71.37
CA GLY A 604 -13.56 -47.42 -72.59
C GLY A 604 -12.71 -48.10 -73.69
N LEU A 605 -11.57 -48.67 -73.30
CA LEU A 605 -10.73 -49.40 -74.26
C LEU A 605 -11.42 -50.66 -74.80
N TRP A 606 -12.15 -51.37 -73.98
CA TRP A 606 -12.95 -52.54 -74.43
C TRP A 606 -14.06 -52.11 -75.36
N LEU A 607 -14.77 -51.04 -75.07
CA LEU A 607 -15.79 -50.51 -75.99
C LEU A 607 -15.18 -50.10 -77.35
N VAL A 608 -14.03 -49.43 -77.37
CA VAL A 608 -13.29 -49.09 -78.60
C VAL A 608 -12.86 -50.34 -79.36
N ALA A 609 -12.38 -51.39 -78.67
CA ALA A 609 -12.00 -52.64 -79.29
C ALA A 609 -13.22 -53.41 -79.93
N GLN A 610 -14.38 -53.28 -79.36
CA GLN A 610 -15.61 -53.79 -79.93
C GLN A 610 -16.06 -53.01 -81.17
N ILE A 611 -15.98 -51.71 -81.14
CA ILE A 611 -16.28 -50.83 -82.29
C ILE A 611 -15.33 -51.10 -83.47
N ALA A 612 -14.04 -51.38 -83.12
CA ALA A 612 -13.02 -51.74 -84.14
C ALA A 612 -13.11 -53.16 -84.66
N GLY A 613 -14.10 -54.03 -84.18
CA GLY A 613 -14.35 -55.35 -84.59
C GLY A 613 -13.31 -56.36 -84.10
N VAL A 614 -12.50 -56.11 -83.13
CA VAL A 614 -11.43 -56.95 -82.58
C VAL A 614 -12.00 -58.01 -81.57
N THR A 615 -13.20 -57.74 -80.96
CA THR A 615 -13.79 -58.61 -79.95
C THR A 615 -15.30 -58.84 -80.26
N ALA A 616 -15.86 -59.92 -79.72
CA ALA A 616 -17.25 -60.28 -79.94
C ALA A 616 -18.20 -59.16 -79.39
N PRO A 617 -19.31 -58.89 -80.11
CA PRO A 617 -20.23 -57.82 -79.78
C PRO A 617 -20.99 -58.05 -78.49
N ASN A 618 -20.58 -57.54 -77.37
CA ASN A 618 -21.29 -57.59 -76.10
C ASN A 618 -21.21 -56.18 -75.40
N LEU A 619 -22.05 -55.30 -75.85
CA LEU A 619 -22.06 -53.88 -75.43
C LEU A 619 -22.42 -53.68 -73.93
N GLY A 620 -23.10 -54.67 -73.30
CA GLY A 620 -23.60 -54.47 -71.95
C GLY A 620 -22.50 -54.32 -70.87
N VAL A 621 -21.45 -55.20 -70.95
CA VAL A 621 -20.41 -55.22 -69.90
C VAL A 621 -19.48 -54.01 -69.96
N PRO A 622 -18.87 -53.61 -71.10
CA PRO A 622 -17.97 -52.45 -71.14
C PRO A 622 -18.69 -51.13 -70.88
N VAL A 623 -19.97 -51.01 -71.29
CA VAL A 623 -20.74 -49.82 -70.95
C VAL A 623 -21.05 -49.78 -69.46
N LEU A 624 -21.38 -50.91 -68.82
CA LEU A 624 -21.59 -50.99 -67.36
C LEU A 624 -20.32 -50.59 -66.56
N LEU A 625 -19.15 -51.11 -66.98
CA LEU A 625 -17.87 -50.80 -66.35
C LEU A 625 -17.53 -49.30 -66.50
N MET A 626 -17.74 -48.75 -67.64
CA MET A 626 -17.50 -47.33 -67.92
C MET A 626 -18.44 -46.44 -67.12
N VAL A 627 -19.72 -46.74 -67.04
CA VAL A 627 -20.74 -45.99 -66.28
C VAL A 627 -20.45 -46.12 -64.76
N ALA A 628 -20.12 -47.33 -64.31
CA ALA A 628 -19.75 -47.53 -62.88
C ALA A 628 -18.53 -46.70 -62.50
N GLY A 629 -17.53 -46.60 -63.34
CA GLY A 629 -16.37 -45.73 -63.12
C GLY A 629 -16.68 -44.26 -63.16
N ILE A 630 -17.53 -43.81 -64.14
CA ILE A 630 -17.93 -42.41 -64.33
C ILE A 630 -18.76 -41.92 -63.12
N VAL A 631 -19.68 -42.73 -62.62
CA VAL A 631 -20.56 -42.41 -61.47
C VAL A 631 -19.83 -42.64 -60.15
N GLY A 632 -19.07 -43.75 -60.02
CA GLY A 632 -18.33 -44.12 -58.82
C GLY A 632 -17.22 -43.15 -58.45
N GLY A 633 -16.52 -42.57 -59.42
CA GLY A 633 -15.47 -41.56 -59.18
C GLY A 633 -15.96 -40.36 -58.37
N PRO A 634 -17.01 -39.64 -58.87
CA PRO A 634 -17.64 -38.56 -58.12
C PRO A 634 -18.22 -38.96 -56.78
N LEU A 635 -18.81 -40.13 -56.67
CA LEU A 635 -19.34 -40.69 -55.39
C LEU A 635 -18.24 -40.86 -54.34
N VAL A 636 -17.10 -41.47 -54.73
CA VAL A 636 -15.92 -41.59 -53.86
C VAL A 636 -15.38 -40.20 -53.45
N GLU A 637 -15.31 -39.26 -54.41
CA GLU A 637 -14.90 -37.88 -54.12
C GLU A 637 -15.88 -37.20 -53.14
N TRP A 638 -17.16 -37.34 -53.30
CA TRP A 638 -18.18 -36.84 -52.41
C TRP A 638 -18.05 -37.44 -50.98
N GLY A 639 -17.89 -38.76 -50.90
CA GLY A 639 -17.64 -39.48 -49.64
C GLY A 639 -16.38 -39.00 -48.94
N CYS A 640 -15.26 -38.82 -49.69
CA CYS A 640 -14.03 -38.25 -49.14
C CYS A 640 -14.19 -36.83 -48.64
N ARG A 641 -14.95 -35.98 -49.34
CA ARG A 641 -15.24 -34.60 -48.88
C ARG A 641 -16.05 -34.60 -47.62
N MET A 642 -17.03 -35.51 -47.45
CA MET A 642 -17.80 -35.64 -46.21
C MET A 642 -16.93 -36.14 -45.07
N ALA A 643 -16.13 -37.19 -45.26
CA ALA A 643 -15.21 -37.74 -44.29
C ALA A 643 -14.13 -36.76 -43.85
N ALA A 644 -13.72 -35.83 -44.75
CA ALA A 644 -12.73 -34.81 -44.48
C ALA A 644 -13.21 -33.67 -43.54
N ARG A 645 -14.53 -33.45 -43.39
CA ARG A 645 -15.08 -32.30 -42.63
C ARG A 645 -14.73 -32.38 -41.15
N GLY A 646 -14.87 -33.52 -40.51
CA GLY A 646 -14.57 -33.70 -39.08
C GLY A 646 -13.10 -33.45 -38.71
N PRO A 647 -12.16 -34.16 -39.35
CA PRO A 647 -10.72 -33.95 -39.12
C PRO A 647 -10.25 -32.50 -39.45
N ALA A 648 -10.77 -31.89 -40.52
CA ALA A 648 -10.47 -30.52 -40.89
C ALA A 648 -10.87 -29.55 -39.79
N ARG A 649 -12.10 -29.66 -39.28
CA ARG A 649 -12.61 -28.83 -38.20
C ARG A 649 -11.81 -29.00 -36.92
N ARG A 650 -11.43 -30.21 -36.53
CA ARG A 650 -10.59 -30.48 -35.36
C ARG A 650 -9.22 -29.80 -35.53
N TYR A 651 -8.61 -29.89 -36.71
CA TYR A 651 -7.33 -29.29 -37.01
C TYR A 651 -7.39 -27.71 -36.94
N GLY A 652 -8.49 -27.12 -37.39
CA GLY A 652 -8.74 -25.69 -37.26
C GLY A 652 -8.89 -25.26 -35.80
N LEU A 653 -9.69 -25.98 -35.01
CA LEU A 653 -9.89 -25.73 -33.60
C LEU A 653 -8.58 -25.88 -32.78
N ASP A 654 -7.73 -26.86 -33.14
CA ASP A 654 -6.44 -27.01 -32.49
C ASP A 654 -5.48 -25.87 -32.80
N ALA A 655 -5.50 -25.35 -34.02
CA ALA A 655 -4.70 -24.17 -34.40
C ALA A 655 -5.18 -22.91 -33.66
N GLU A 656 -6.50 -22.69 -33.62
CA GLU A 656 -7.11 -21.60 -32.84
C GLU A 656 -6.73 -21.67 -31.37
N ARG A 657 -6.89 -22.87 -30.73
CA ARG A 657 -6.56 -23.06 -29.31
C ARG A 657 -5.10 -22.73 -29.02
N ARG A 658 -4.16 -23.25 -29.83
CA ARG A 658 -2.73 -22.97 -29.63
C ARG A 658 -2.40 -21.49 -29.70
N LEU A 659 -2.98 -20.79 -30.66
CA LEU A 659 -2.73 -19.35 -30.81
C LEU A 659 -3.36 -18.57 -29.67
N ARG A 660 -4.57 -18.94 -29.23
CA ARG A 660 -5.23 -18.35 -28.05
C ARG A 660 -4.41 -18.56 -26.77
N GLU A 661 -3.90 -19.77 -26.55
CA GLU A 661 -3.05 -20.09 -25.39
C GLU A 661 -1.72 -19.33 -25.43
N ALA A 662 -1.09 -19.23 -26.61
CA ALA A 662 0.14 -18.48 -26.78
C ALA A 662 -0.06 -16.97 -26.53
N ALA A 663 -1.13 -16.38 -27.08
CA ALA A 663 -1.47 -14.97 -26.86
C ALA A 663 -1.80 -14.69 -25.39
N ALA A 664 -2.58 -15.56 -24.75
CA ALA A 664 -2.88 -15.47 -23.32
C ALA A 664 -1.63 -15.54 -22.45
N GLY A 665 -0.70 -16.49 -22.78
CA GLY A 665 0.59 -16.62 -22.10
C GLY A 665 1.45 -15.37 -22.21
N CYS A 666 1.56 -14.80 -23.40
CA CYS A 666 2.30 -13.56 -23.66
C CYS A 666 1.70 -12.38 -22.90
N GLY A 667 0.37 -12.21 -22.96
CA GLY A 667 -0.34 -11.15 -22.24
C GLY A 667 -0.21 -11.30 -20.73
N ARG A 668 -0.26 -12.53 -20.21
CA ARG A 668 -0.03 -12.81 -18.79
C ARG A 668 1.35 -12.35 -18.36
N ALA A 669 2.40 -12.84 -18.99
CA ALA A 669 3.77 -12.56 -18.59
C ALA A 669 4.13 -11.06 -18.69
N ARG A 670 3.63 -10.36 -19.71
CA ARG A 670 3.98 -8.96 -19.93
C ARG A 670 3.11 -7.96 -19.20
N VAL A 671 1.81 -8.23 -19.04
CA VAL A 671 0.84 -7.26 -18.47
C VAL A 671 0.29 -7.74 -17.14
N LEU A 672 -0.28 -8.96 -17.09
CA LEU A 672 -0.99 -9.41 -15.89
C LEU A 672 -0.05 -9.66 -14.70
N ASP A 673 1.12 -10.27 -14.90
CA ASP A 673 2.06 -10.57 -13.83
C ASP A 673 2.65 -9.30 -13.19
N PRO A 674 3.11 -8.26 -13.95
CA PRO A 674 3.51 -6.98 -13.38
C PRO A 674 2.37 -6.25 -12.64
N VAL A 675 1.16 -6.26 -13.18
CA VAL A 675 -0.02 -5.69 -12.52
C VAL A 675 -0.34 -6.44 -11.23
N ALA A 676 -0.32 -7.77 -11.25
CA ALA A 676 -0.55 -8.60 -10.07
C ALA A 676 0.52 -8.35 -8.99
N ALA A 677 1.78 -8.16 -9.37
CA ALA A 677 2.85 -7.84 -8.42
C ALA A 677 2.59 -6.51 -7.68
N GLU A 678 2.12 -5.45 -8.38
CA GLU A 678 1.75 -4.19 -7.72
C GLU A 678 0.51 -4.34 -6.81
N LEU A 679 -0.47 -5.14 -7.23
CA LEU A 679 -1.65 -5.42 -6.40
C LEU A 679 -1.29 -6.20 -5.13
N LEU A 680 -0.39 -7.19 -5.22
CA LEU A 680 0.11 -7.95 -4.07
C LEU A 680 0.89 -7.04 -3.11
N ARG A 681 1.74 -6.16 -3.63
CA ARG A 681 2.46 -5.16 -2.83
C ARG A 681 1.49 -4.25 -2.08
N TYR A 682 0.43 -3.78 -2.73
CA TYR A 682 -0.62 -2.99 -2.05
C TYR A 682 -1.34 -3.78 -0.96
N GLN A 683 -1.66 -5.06 -1.20
CA GLN A 683 -2.28 -5.92 -0.20
C GLN A 683 -1.38 -6.10 1.02
N GLU A 684 -0.08 -6.30 0.82
CA GLU A 684 0.91 -6.40 1.88
C GLU A 684 1.01 -5.11 2.70
N VAL A 685 1.12 -3.96 2.04
CA VAL A 685 1.12 -2.65 2.74
C VAL A 685 -0.16 -2.46 3.56
N ARG A 686 -1.31 -2.83 3.02
CA ARG A 686 -2.58 -2.74 3.73
C ARG A 686 -2.66 -3.70 4.93
N GLU A 687 -2.06 -4.87 4.83
CA GLU A 687 -1.94 -5.79 5.96
C GLU A 687 -1.06 -5.21 7.05
N GLN A 688 0.09 -4.62 6.68
CA GLN A 688 0.96 -3.92 7.63
C GLN A 688 0.23 -2.74 8.29
N TYR A 689 -0.52 -1.93 7.51
CA TYR A 689 -1.37 -0.88 8.08
C TYR A 689 -2.38 -1.44 9.09
N GLY A 690 -3.02 -2.56 8.79
CA GLY A 690 -3.90 -3.25 9.73
C GLY A 690 -3.19 -3.73 10.99
N ARG A 691 -1.91 -4.10 10.94
CA ARG A 691 -1.10 -4.45 12.11
C ARG A 691 -0.72 -3.21 12.93
N VAL A 692 -0.40 -2.10 12.28
CA VAL A 692 -0.11 -0.82 12.94
C VAL A 692 -1.32 -0.32 13.73
N THR A 693 -2.54 -0.43 13.17
CA THR A 693 -3.78 0.08 13.77
C THR A 693 -4.41 -0.86 14.80
N ARG A 694 -3.95 -2.10 14.92
CA ARG A 694 -4.42 -3.00 15.99
C ARG A 694 -3.87 -2.51 17.31
N THR A 695 -4.67 -1.78 18.05
CA THR A 695 -4.49 -1.58 19.49
C THR A 695 -4.61 -2.94 20.17
N GLY A 696 -3.75 -3.22 21.13
CA GLY A 696 -3.69 -4.50 21.84
C GLY A 696 -4.93 -4.88 22.66
N ALA A 697 -6.11 -4.49 22.23
CA ALA A 697 -7.40 -4.88 22.77
C ALA A 697 -7.72 -6.31 22.30
N GLY A 698 -7.21 -7.30 23.02
CA GLY A 698 -7.53 -8.69 22.71
C GLY A 698 -6.63 -9.74 23.35
N VAL A 699 -6.16 -9.53 24.58
CA VAL A 699 -5.76 -10.62 25.48
C VAL A 699 -6.29 -10.26 26.86
N GLY A 700 -7.53 -10.59 27.05
CA GLY A 700 -8.18 -10.66 28.36
C GLY A 700 -8.74 -12.06 28.49
#